data_0a2e1d9db5fb1948a22d1796d5b30a35
#
_entry.id   0a2e1d9db5fb1948a22d1796d5b30a35
#
_cell.length_a   1.000
_cell.length_b   1.000
_cell.length_c   1.000
_cell.angle_alpha   90.00
_cell.angle_beta   90.00
_cell.angle_gamma   90.00
#
_symmetry.space_group_name_H-M   'P 1'
#
loop_
_entity.id
_entity.type
_entity.pdbx_description
1 polymer ?
#
loop_
_entity_poly.entity_id
_entity_poly.type
_entity_poly.pdbx_seq_one_letter_code
_entity_poly.pdbx_strand_id
1 'polypeptide(L)'
;MTGEGEQKRLFRYYPEDFGALPVRVVHMDLTFDVYDGHTRVVSALTAETLDAPFASLALNARDLDILRVACAGYAVTHTYDRDAAILTVAFDPPVPPRTRFTLDTETICRPSTHLLEGLYYDGLCPGGPPAQITQCQQWGFQRLVPCLDDMTAKCTYTTAIIADAGYTNTISNGDPAGPRLPCAPGRSIQRYENTTTPMAPYLFFLGVGCYDTYRREFEYPDGRTFTLELLVKPGSDPGGAERALAILADGVMWVHLFTGPEQYRDRETRREIWRLTRVRDEAKRSRDFSNLEGSRRTLKELIATITPGYAYTGAVYREIAMQNSDFGGMENVGNTTIAANRIMPGPDTTDPAFEYLIRVKVHEYYHNENGSEVTGRSPFEIWLNEAVTVHVENQHHAFLFGEAYSRIKTVLDLLDPAAGTLTLDRGAGSMPIEPDGFNDPNDLITGVTYVKAPEFVRMIETLMGKEAFARGLARYHDRFRHANASRTDWLRCMEEAAGQDFTTMAAVWLKEKEYPVLTVAPAYDPGERRFTLTYRQSRTPAGRLWEFPFRFALVDADGRDIADTTVRIADEAGEIALDGVDPPAFLSLNRGYSFYGKTACRPPEDELHLQVMKDSDIVGRFTALLALADREMLRLLEDPGAAVSDRFADLCIALLADDHLMEEAGGQFLTIFPSVEDVRFTHHYRALYDARQAIYAAIARRNRDTLLSLYRRASAGAPTGPGSLEEEAAAIRRRQRKNACLSILATLDTPEIHELLLRQFREATAATDRLAAFSLILESSASERLEILAEFSAASAKSPVAWESFLATVAGSDSDDLVPILQRIESLPAFAVEQADQQRALYGRFALNRKRSLETEEGRAYLAEVLRRLAPVNEYSTVRALDAFAFIDGMGGRHRVPTVAVLADLLASLDADAYPAVYNNARRFLLGAPEAVRAYEEEHGAIPALREHAP
;
A
#
# COMPACT_ATOMS: atom_id res chain seq x y z
N MET A 1 -31.35 -43.10 -9.21
CA MET A 1 -30.20 -42.32 -9.60
C MET A 1 -30.64 -40.90 -9.48
N THR A 2 -30.34 -40.35 -8.35
CA THR A 2 -30.70 -38.98 -7.95
C THR A 2 -29.59 -38.08 -8.45
N GLY A 3 -29.95 -37.08 -9.27
CA GLY A 3 -29.02 -36.06 -9.71
C GLY A 3 -28.50 -35.28 -8.50
N GLU A 4 -27.20 -35.32 -8.29
CA GLU A 4 -26.51 -34.34 -7.49
C GLU A 4 -26.70 -32.99 -8.19
N GLY A 5 -27.44 -32.10 -7.54
CA GLY A 5 -27.60 -30.75 -8.04
C GLY A 5 -26.22 -30.11 -8.07
N GLU A 6 -25.78 -29.64 -9.23
CA GLU A 6 -24.66 -28.73 -9.37
C GLU A 6 -24.91 -27.56 -8.41
N GLN A 7 -24.12 -27.49 -7.36
CA GLN A 7 -24.11 -26.36 -6.43
C GLN A 7 -23.62 -25.16 -7.24
N LYS A 8 -24.50 -24.20 -7.48
CA LYS A 8 -24.18 -23.01 -8.31
C LYS A 8 -22.99 -22.29 -7.66
N ARG A 9 -21.86 -22.26 -8.35
CA ARG A 9 -20.65 -21.57 -7.88
C ARG A 9 -20.95 -20.06 -7.73
N LEU A 10 -20.63 -19.50 -6.54
CA LEU A 10 -20.80 -18.08 -6.25
C LEU A 10 -19.66 -17.25 -6.85
N PHE A 11 -18.48 -17.84 -6.91
CA PHE A 11 -17.28 -17.23 -7.48
C PHE A 11 -16.81 -18.01 -8.70
N ARG A 12 -16.04 -17.34 -9.53
CA ARG A 12 -15.41 -17.95 -10.70
C ARG A 12 -14.26 -18.89 -10.30
N TYR A 13 -13.48 -18.51 -9.29
CA TYR A 13 -12.30 -19.22 -8.82
C TYR A 13 -12.38 -19.52 -7.32
N TYR A 14 -11.95 -20.73 -6.96
CA TYR A 14 -11.88 -21.25 -5.61
C TYR A 14 -10.48 -21.83 -5.34
N PRO A 15 -10.05 -22.04 -4.08
CA PRO A 15 -8.74 -22.62 -3.76
C PRO A 15 -8.48 -23.98 -4.42
N GLU A 16 -9.49 -24.82 -4.59
CA GLU A 16 -9.37 -26.12 -5.25
C GLU A 16 -9.09 -26.04 -6.75
N ASP A 17 -9.30 -24.90 -7.39
CA ASP A 17 -8.97 -24.69 -8.81
C ASP A 17 -7.46 -24.55 -9.03
N PHE A 18 -6.67 -24.28 -7.96
CA PHE A 18 -5.22 -24.14 -7.99
C PHE A 18 -4.51 -25.38 -7.50
N GLY A 19 -4.68 -26.46 -8.24
CA GLY A 19 -4.08 -27.77 -7.95
C GLY A 19 -2.64 -27.91 -8.48
N ALA A 20 -2.12 -29.14 -8.43
CA ALA A 20 -0.82 -29.44 -9.02
C ALA A 20 -0.87 -29.28 -10.54
N LEU A 21 0.17 -28.66 -11.11
CA LEU A 21 0.30 -28.51 -12.56
C LEU A 21 0.44 -29.88 -13.23
N PRO A 22 -0.06 -30.02 -14.48
CA PRO A 22 0.00 -31.31 -15.21
C PRO A 22 1.42 -31.70 -15.64
N VAL A 23 2.31 -30.72 -15.72
CA VAL A 23 3.74 -30.89 -16.04
C VAL A 23 4.58 -29.95 -15.18
N ARG A 24 5.84 -30.27 -14.99
CA ARG A 24 6.82 -29.36 -14.39
C ARG A 24 7.42 -28.47 -15.46
N VAL A 25 7.19 -27.16 -15.39
CA VAL A 25 7.86 -26.19 -16.27
C VAL A 25 9.32 -26.06 -15.87
N VAL A 26 10.23 -26.08 -16.83
CA VAL A 26 11.69 -26.07 -16.57
C VAL A 26 12.32 -24.78 -17.04
N HIS A 27 12.00 -24.38 -18.28
CA HIS A 27 12.59 -23.20 -18.92
C HIS A 27 11.69 -22.65 -20.04
N MET A 28 11.70 -21.34 -20.22
CA MET A 28 11.13 -20.69 -21.39
C MET A 28 12.21 -19.90 -22.13
N ASP A 29 12.40 -20.21 -23.42
CA ASP A 29 13.18 -19.40 -24.34
C ASP A 29 12.22 -18.55 -25.18
N LEU A 30 12.33 -17.23 -25.07
CA LEU A 30 11.39 -16.27 -25.63
C LEU A 30 12.11 -15.32 -26.60
N THR A 31 11.53 -15.11 -27.77
CA THR A 31 11.95 -14.04 -28.68
C THR A 31 10.77 -13.15 -28.99
N PHE A 32 10.83 -11.89 -28.58
CA PHE A 32 9.87 -10.85 -28.87
C PHE A 32 10.37 -9.96 -30.02
N ASP A 33 9.66 -9.96 -31.15
CA ASP A 33 9.92 -9.06 -32.27
C ASP A 33 8.86 -7.96 -32.24
N VAL A 34 9.23 -6.83 -31.59
CA VAL A 34 8.32 -5.75 -31.19
C VAL A 34 8.17 -4.73 -32.32
N TYR A 35 6.93 -4.47 -32.71
CA TYR A 35 6.52 -3.41 -33.62
C TYR A 35 5.52 -2.46 -32.96
N ASP A 36 5.21 -1.35 -33.58
CA ASP A 36 4.29 -0.35 -33.01
C ASP A 36 2.93 -0.93 -32.61
N GLY A 37 2.26 -1.65 -33.48
CA GLY A 37 0.89 -2.13 -33.28
C GLY A 37 0.78 -3.60 -32.93
N HIS A 38 1.88 -4.34 -32.88
CA HIS A 38 1.89 -5.77 -32.56
C HIS A 38 3.30 -6.27 -32.19
N THR A 39 3.36 -7.38 -31.50
CA THR A 39 4.61 -8.10 -31.21
C THR A 39 4.47 -9.55 -31.66
N ARG A 40 5.39 -10.02 -32.50
CA ARG A 40 5.50 -11.44 -32.81
C ARG A 40 6.34 -12.12 -31.76
N VAL A 41 5.82 -13.19 -31.16
CA VAL A 41 6.48 -13.93 -30.09
C VAL A 41 6.77 -15.35 -30.55
N VAL A 42 8.04 -15.75 -30.45
CA VAL A 42 8.45 -17.14 -30.61
C VAL A 42 8.85 -17.66 -29.24
N SER A 43 8.24 -18.75 -28.80
CA SER A 43 8.48 -19.37 -27.51
C SER A 43 8.86 -20.84 -27.67
N ALA A 44 9.85 -21.28 -26.92
CA ALA A 44 10.17 -22.68 -26.69
C ALA A 44 9.99 -23.01 -25.20
N LEU A 45 8.82 -23.57 -24.87
CA LEU A 45 8.47 -24.01 -23.52
C LEU A 45 9.04 -25.42 -23.27
N THR A 46 10.05 -25.53 -22.45
CA THR A 46 10.61 -26.82 -21.99
C THR A 46 9.89 -27.25 -20.70
N ALA A 47 9.22 -28.39 -20.75
CA ALA A 47 8.52 -28.99 -19.63
C ALA A 47 8.90 -30.46 -19.45
N GLU A 48 8.61 -31.00 -18.28
CA GLU A 48 8.84 -32.42 -17.93
C GLU A 48 7.52 -33.05 -17.43
N THR A 49 7.15 -34.18 -18.02
CA THR A 49 5.96 -34.94 -17.61
C THR A 49 6.15 -35.52 -16.20
N LEU A 50 5.05 -35.71 -15.48
CA LEU A 50 5.03 -36.35 -14.16
C LEU A 50 5.09 -37.89 -14.29
N ASP A 51 4.49 -38.62 -13.35
CA ASP A 51 4.57 -40.07 -13.23
C ASP A 51 3.68 -40.86 -14.22
N ALA A 52 2.86 -40.17 -15.02
CA ALA A 52 1.96 -40.80 -15.99
C ALA A 52 2.28 -40.31 -17.43
N PRO A 53 1.92 -41.11 -18.47
CA PRO A 53 1.94 -40.67 -19.86
C PRO A 53 1.05 -39.46 -20.06
N PHE A 54 1.49 -38.51 -20.89
CA PHE A 54 0.83 -37.22 -21.04
C PHE A 54 0.38 -36.99 -22.49
N ALA A 55 -0.92 -36.90 -22.71
CA ALA A 55 -1.49 -36.86 -24.06
C ALA A 55 -1.97 -35.45 -24.47
N SER A 56 -2.16 -34.52 -23.53
CA SER A 56 -2.75 -33.21 -23.84
C SER A 56 -2.31 -32.16 -22.82
N LEU A 57 -1.98 -30.95 -23.28
CA LEU A 57 -1.62 -29.78 -22.51
C LEU A 57 -2.58 -28.63 -22.80
N ALA A 58 -3.28 -28.15 -21.78
CA ALA A 58 -4.03 -26.90 -21.83
C ALA A 58 -3.14 -25.76 -21.37
N LEU A 59 -3.00 -24.73 -22.18
CA LEU A 59 -2.22 -23.51 -21.89
C LEU A 59 -3.16 -22.32 -21.83
N ASN A 60 -2.94 -21.42 -20.91
CA ASN A 60 -3.57 -20.11 -20.87
C ASN A 60 -3.06 -19.30 -22.07
N ALA A 61 -3.97 -18.68 -22.82
CA ALA A 61 -3.65 -17.88 -24.00
C ALA A 61 -4.78 -16.88 -24.23
N ARG A 62 -4.58 -15.62 -23.91
CA ARG A 62 -5.62 -14.60 -23.99
C ARG A 62 -5.28 -13.58 -25.06
N ASP A 63 -6.24 -13.30 -25.94
CA ASP A 63 -6.16 -12.27 -27.00
C ASP A 63 -4.95 -12.44 -27.95
N LEU A 64 -4.53 -13.70 -28.18
CA LEU A 64 -3.41 -14.04 -29.06
C LEU A 64 -3.88 -14.50 -30.44
N ASP A 65 -3.08 -14.24 -31.47
CA ASP A 65 -3.18 -14.95 -32.74
C ASP A 65 -2.14 -16.08 -32.74
N ILE A 66 -2.62 -17.33 -32.81
CA ILE A 66 -1.79 -18.52 -32.82
C ILE A 66 -1.38 -18.82 -34.25
N LEU A 67 -0.09 -18.70 -34.58
CA LEU A 67 0.44 -18.87 -35.94
C LEU A 67 1.00 -20.30 -36.14
N ARG A 68 1.66 -20.84 -35.14
CA ARG A 68 2.29 -22.16 -35.19
C ARG A 68 2.34 -22.80 -33.79
N VAL A 69 2.12 -24.12 -33.77
CA VAL A 69 2.37 -24.97 -32.60
C VAL A 69 3.12 -26.22 -33.11
N ALA A 70 4.26 -26.56 -32.49
CA ALA A 70 5.07 -27.72 -32.85
C ALA A 70 5.77 -28.31 -31.62
N CYS A 71 6.08 -29.61 -31.67
CA CYS A 71 6.89 -30.27 -30.65
C CYS A 71 7.83 -31.26 -31.29
N ALA A 72 9.15 -31.09 -31.08
CA ALA A 72 10.13 -32.02 -31.65
C ALA A 72 9.94 -33.44 -31.10
N GLY A 73 9.83 -34.42 -32.02
CA GLY A 73 9.64 -35.83 -31.67
C GLY A 73 8.18 -36.29 -31.48
N TYR A 74 7.21 -35.37 -31.56
CA TYR A 74 5.77 -35.69 -31.45
C TYR A 74 4.98 -35.01 -32.54
N ALA A 75 4.01 -35.71 -33.12
CA ALA A 75 2.97 -35.06 -33.91
C ALA A 75 2.02 -34.31 -32.93
N VAL A 76 1.74 -33.04 -33.22
CA VAL A 76 0.83 -32.26 -32.35
C VAL A 76 -0.31 -31.69 -33.20
N THR A 77 -1.51 -31.68 -32.60
CA THR A 77 -2.68 -30.92 -33.07
C THR A 77 -3.11 -29.98 -31.98
N HIS A 78 -3.73 -28.85 -32.35
CA HIS A 78 -4.18 -27.90 -31.34
C HIS A 78 -5.57 -27.33 -31.67
N THR A 79 -6.24 -26.88 -30.61
CA THR A 79 -7.48 -26.10 -30.68
C THR A 79 -7.31 -24.86 -29.77
N TYR A 80 -7.82 -23.74 -30.23
CA TYR A 80 -7.78 -22.49 -29.46
C TYR A 80 -9.21 -21.98 -29.21
N ASP A 81 -9.63 -22.06 -27.96
CA ASP A 81 -10.87 -21.46 -27.48
C ASP A 81 -10.58 -20.03 -27.04
N ARG A 82 -11.00 -19.04 -27.83
CA ARG A 82 -10.77 -17.63 -27.53
C ARG A 82 -11.58 -17.12 -26.36
N ASP A 83 -12.80 -17.62 -26.18
CA ASP A 83 -13.69 -17.19 -25.09
C ASP A 83 -13.21 -17.73 -23.74
N ALA A 84 -12.78 -18.98 -23.70
CA ALA A 84 -12.15 -19.56 -22.53
C ALA A 84 -10.69 -19.13 -22.33
N ALA A 85 -10.06 -18.48 -23.32
CA ALA A 85 -8.63 -18.13 -23.35
C ALA A 85 -7.71 -19.35 -23.15
N ILE A 86 -8.03 -20.50 -23.79
CA ILE A 86 -7.29 -21.76 -23.63
C ILE A 86 -6.82 -22.29 -24.99
N LEU A 87 -5.52 -22.54 -25.08
CA LEU A 87 -4.88 -23.29 -26.17
C LEU A 87 -4.66 -24.73 -25.70
N THR A 88 -5.38 -25.69 -26.29
CA THR A 88 -5.19 -27.12 -26.00
C THR A 88 -4.33 -27.75 -27.08
N VAL A 89 -3.24 -28.42 -26.66
CA VAL A 89 -2.29 -29.11 -27.54
C VAL A 89 -2.37 -30.61 -27.24
N ALA A 90 -2.69 -31.43 -28.24
CA ALA A 90 -2.69 -32.89 -28.14
C ALA A 90 -1.43 -33.49 -28.78
N PHE A 91 -0.85 -34.50 -28.14
CA PHE A 91 0.40 -35.17 -28.55
C PHE A 91 0.11 -36.60 -29.07
N ASP A 92 0.70 -36.93 -30.22
CA ASP A 92 0.63 -38.26 -30.81
C ASP A 92 2.07 -38.74 -31.23
N PRO A 93 2.61 -39.81 -30.59
CA PRO A 93 2.06 -40.51 -29.43
C PRO A 93 2.10 -39.67 -28.14
N PRO A 94 1.39 -40.08 -27.05
CA PRO A 94 1.53 -39.41 -25.75
C PRO A 94 2.98 -39.36 -25.28
N VAL A 95 3.37 -38.24 -24.64
CA VAL A 95 4.70 -38.06 -24.06
C VAL A 95 4.87 -39.04 -22.89
N PRO A 96 5.93 -39.87 -22.85
CA PRO A 96 6.15 -40.83 -21.75
C PRO A 96 6.33 -40.13 -20.39
N PRO A 97 6.16 -40.84 -19.24
CA PRO A 97 6.44 -40.33 -17.92
C PRO A 97 7.90 -39.87 -17.77
N ARG A 98 8.12 -38.86 -16.91
CA ARG A 98 9.44 -38.33 -16.57
C ARG A 98 10.28 -37.96 -17.80
N THR A 99 9.61 -37.51 -18.86
CA THR A 99 10.24 -37.13 -20.13
C THR A 99 10.20 -35.62 -20.33
N ARG A 100 11.34 -35.04 -20.67
CA ARG A 100 11.41 -33.65 -21.11
C ARG A 100 11.01 -33.53 -22.56
N PHE A 101 10.20 -32.53 -22.86
CA PHE A 101 9.81 -32.14 -24.19
C PHE A 101 9.84 -30.61 -24.32
N THR A 102 9.95 -30.12 -25.53
CA THR A 102 9.90 -28.68 -25.83
C THR A 102 8.76 -28.42 -26.78
N LEU A 103 7.83 -27.55 -26.33
CA LEU A 103 6.72 -27.09 -27.15
C LEU A 103 7.07 -25.72 -27.74
N ASP A 104 7.17 -25.66 -29.05
CA ASP A 104 7.42 -24.42 -29.79
C ASP A 104 6.09 -23.78 -30.18
N THR A 105 5.93 -22.50 -29.88
CA THR A 105 4.80 -21.70 -30.32
C THR A 105 5.27 -20.43 -31.01
N GLU A 106 4.48 -19.98 -31.99
CA GLU A 106 4.63 -18.69 -32.64
C GLU A 106 3.30 -17.97 -32.61
N THR A 107 3.28 -16.76 -32.04
CA THR A 107 2.06 -16.01 -31.78
C THR A 107 2.24 -14.54 -32.08
N ILE A 108 1.11 -13.82 -32.13
CA ILE A 108 1.09 -12.36 -32.15
C ILE A 108 0.28 -11.88 -30.94
N CYS A 109 0.86 -10.98 -30.15
CA CYS A 109 0.16 -10.17 -29.16
C CYS A 109 0.14 -8.69 -29.59
N ARG A 110 -0.75 -7.91 -28.98
CA ARG A 110 -0.92 -6.48 -29.31
C ARG A 110 -0.89 -5.64 -28.05
N PRO A 111 -0.14 -4.50 -28.05
CA PRO A 111 -0.15 -3.59 -26.91
C PRO A 111 -1.52 -2.94 -26.75
N SER A 112 -2.01 -2.88 -25.52
CA SER A 112 -3.26 -2.20 -25.18
C SER A 112 -3.04 -0.68 -25.05
N THR A 113 -4.08 0.10 -25.34
CA THR A 113 -4.10 1.56 -25.14
C THR A 113 -4.76 1.97 -23.82
N HIS A 114 -5.48 1.07 -23.17
CA HIS A 114 -6.28 1.38 -21.97
C HIS A 114 -6.24 0.26 -20.90
N LEU A 115 -6.02 -0.99 -21.30
CA LEU A 115 -5.90 -2.09 -20.35
C LEU A 115 -4.44 -2.19 -19.89
N LEU A 116 -4.20 -1.99 -18.60
CA LEU A 116 -2.87 -2.05 -17.98
C LEU A 116 -2.51 -3.47 -17.51
N GLU A 117 -2.73 -4.46 -18.38
CA GLU A 117 -2.44 -5.88 -18.16
C GLU A 117 -1.88 -6.53 -19.44
N GLY A 118 -0.84 -7.36 -19.32
CA GLY A 118 -0.07 -7.83 -20.46
C GLY A 118 0.80 -6.72 -21.05
N LEU A 119 0.93 -6.63 -22.36
CA LEU A 119 1.70 -5.57 -23.05
C LEU A 119 0.81 -4.35 -23.28
N TYR A 120 1.29 -3.16 -22.93
CA TYR A 120 0.56 -1.90 -23.12
C TYR A 120 1.49 -0.73 -23.42
N TYR A 121 0.91 0.38 -23.95
CA TYR A 121 1.67 1.61 -24.23
C TYR A 121 1.84 2.43 -22.94
N ASP A 122 3.10 2.80 -22.64
CA ASP A 122 3.46 3.53 -21.42
C ASP A 122 4.04 4.93 -21.68
N GLY A 123 3.70 5.56 -22.74
CA GLY A 123 4.15 6.91 -23.05
C GLY A 123 4.88 7.00 -24.38
N LEU A 124 5.44 8.16 -24.67
CA LEU A 124 6.08 8.46 -25.95
C LEU A 124 7.59 8.61 -25.80
N CYS A 125 8.35 7.97 -26.69
CA CYS A 125 9.73 8.36 -26.96
C CYS A 125 9.74 9.69 -27.72
N PRO A 126 10.50 10.71 -27.31
CA PRO A 126 10.59 11.97 -28.05
C PRO A 126 11.03 11.74 -29.51
N GLY A 127 10.14 11.98 -30.46
CA GLY A 127 10.40 11.79 -31.89
C GLY A 127 10.50 10.34 -32.38
N GLY A 128 10.06 9.38 -31.59
CA GLY A 128 10.07 7.94 -31.85
C GLY A 128 8.74 7.24 -31.59
N PRO A 129 8.70 5.89 -31.73
CA PRO A 129 7.52 5.10 -31.44
C PRO A 129 7.18 5.12 -29.93
N PRO A 130 5.91 4.82 -29.53
CA PRO A 130 5.52 4.80 -28.13
C PRO A 130 6.30 3.71 -27.37
N ALA A 131 6.64 4.00 -26.12
CA ALA A 131 7.17 2.99 -25.22
C ALA A 131 6.11 1.92 -24.95
N GLN A 132 6.55 0.66 -24.84
CA GLN A 132 5.70 -0.48 -24.53
C GLN A 132 6.31 -1.23 -23.35
N ILE A 133 5.51 -1.52 -22.32
CA ILE A 133 5.93 -2.30 -21.15
C ILE A 133 4.87 -3.35 -20.81
N THR A 134 5.26 -4.31 -20.00
CA THR A 134 4.35 -5.35 -19.51
C THR A 134 3.97 -5.14 -18.06
N GLN A 135 2.71 -5.51 -17.72
CA GLN A 135 2.21 -5.79 -16.37
C GLN A 135 1.65 -7.20 -16.37
N CYS A 136 2.32 -8.13 -15.69
CA CYS A 136 1.95 -9.55 -15.74
C CYS A 136 1.21 -10.03 -14.49
N GLN A 137 1.21 -9.30 -13.39
CA GLN A 137 0.42 -9.62 -12.21
C GLN A 137 -1.06 -9.29 -12.46
N GLN A 138 -2.05 -10.19 -12.22
CA GLN A 138 -1.82 -11.59 -11.77
C GLN A 138 -1.69 -12.56 -12.95
N TRP A 139 -2.37 -12.32 -14.08
CA TRP A 139 -2.47 -13.21 -15.25
C TRP A 139 -2.21 -12.51 -16.58
N GLY A 140 -1.36 -11.48 -16.58
CA GLY A 140 -1.01 -10.75 -17.79
C GLY A 140 -0.04 -11.50 -18.70
N PHE A 141 0.69 -12.50 -18.22
CA PHE A 141 1.67 -13.22 -19.02
C PHE A 141 1.01 -14.05 -20.13
N GLN A 142 -0.18 -14.61 -19.92
CA GLN A 142 -0.96 -15.30 -20.94
C GLN A 142 -1.41 -14.42 -22.11
N ARG A 143 -1.31 -13.08 -21.98
CA ARG A 143 -1.55 -12.11 -23.05
C ARG A 143 -0.33 -11.87 -23.93
N LEU A 144 0.83 -12.43 -23.53
CA LEU A 144 2.08 -12.32 -24.28
C LEU A 144 2.36 -13.60 -25.07
N VAL A 145 2.16 -14.76 -24.43
CA VAL A 145 2.55 -16.07 -24.93
C VAL A 145 1.68 -17.16 -24.30
N PRO A 146 1.35 -18.27 -25.01
CA PRO A 146 0.70 -19.42 -24.40
C PRO A 146 1.59 -20.03 -23.31
N CYS A 147 1.04 -20.17 -22.11
CA CYS A 147 1.78 -20.59 -20.92
C CYS A 147 0.88 -21.31 -19.90
N LEU A 148 1.48 -21.87 -18.88
CA LEU A 148 0.80 -22.15 -17.62
C LEU A 148 0.92 -20.89 -16.76
N ASP A 149 -0.10 -20.03 -16.75
CA ASP A 149 -0.08 -18.75 -16.04
C ASP A 149 -0.51 -18.95 -14.58
N ASP A 150 0.35 -19.66 -13.85
CA ASP A 150 0.15 -20.08 -12.47
C ASP A 150 1.39 -19.76 -11.64
N MET A 151 1.20 -19.33 -10.40
CA MET A 151 2.29 -18.96 -9.49
C MET A 151 3.25 -20.11 -9.21
N THR A 152 2.82 -21.38 -9.37
CA THR A 152 3.63 -22.58 -9.21
C THR A 152 4.41 -22.97 -10.47
N ALA A 153 4.14 -22.34 -11.61
CA ALA A 153 4.87 -22.56 -12.85
C ALA A 153 6.24 -21.87 -12.89
N LYS A 154 6.96 -21.88 -11.76
CA LYS A 154 8.29 -21.24 -11.66
C LYS A 154 9.29 -21.94 -12.57
N CYS A 155 9.93 -21.16 -13.42
CA CYS A 155 10.98 -21.64 -14.31
C CYS A 155 12.04 -20.57 -14.55
N THR A 156 13.11 -20.94 -15.24
CA THR A 156 14.12 -19.99 -15.74
C THR A 156 13.72 -19.46 -17.10
N TYR A 157 14.28 -18.30 -17.48
CA TYR A 157 13.97 -17.64 -18.75
C TYR A 157 15.25 -17.21 -19.49
N THR A 158 15.23 -17.34 -20.82
CA THR A 158 16.08 -16.58 -21.73
C THR A 158 15.19 -15.75 -22.65
N THR A 159 15.51 -14.47 -22.78
CA THR A 159 14.66 -13.55 -23.53
C THR A 159 15.48 -12.79 -24.56
N ALA A 160 15.09 -12.84 -25.83
CA ALA A 160 15.61 -12.01 -26.90
C ALA A 160 14.57 -10.96 -27.28
N ILE A 161 14.96 -9.69 -27.37
CA ILE A 161 14.10 -8.58 -27.78
C ILE A 161 14.65 -7.99 -29.07
N ILE A 162 13.87 -8.08 -30.13
CA ILE A 162 14.12 -7.41 -31.41
C ILE A 162 13.22 -6.20 -31.48
N ALA A 163 13.78 -5.01 -31.61
CA ALA A 163 13.00 -3.77 -31.62
C ALA A 163 13.63 -2.72 -32.54
N ASP A 164 12.91 -1.65 -32.81
CA ASP A 164 13.42 -0.49 -33.53
C ASP A 164 14.71 0.02 -32.88
N ALA A 165 15.70 0.35 -33.68
CA ALA A 165 17.00 0.84 -33.20
C ALA A 165 16.89 2.24 -32.56
N GLY A 166 15.79 2.96 -32.78
CA GLY A 166 15.49 4.25 -32.16
C GLY A 166 15.14 4.15 -30.66
N TYR A 167 14.70 2.99 -30.17
CA TYR A 167 14.57 2.81 -28.72
C TYR A 167 15.93 2.82 -28.04
N THR A 168 16.10 3.61 -27.00
CA THR A 168 17.35 3.62 -26.23
C THR A 168 17.49 2.39 -25.33
N ASN A 169 16.36 1.84 -24.87
CA ASN A 169 16.31 0.72 -23.93
C ASN A 169 15.40 -0.40 -24.45
N THR A 170 15.90 -1.62 -24.35
CA THR A 170 15.16 -2.87 -24.50
C THR A 170 15.51 -3.72 -23.29
N ILE A 171 14.55 -4.12 -22.45
CA ILE A 171 14.78 -4.63 -21.10
C ILE A 171 13.94 -5.87 -20.87
N SER A 172 14.51 -6.88 -20.21
CA SER A 172 13.79 -8.03 -19.64
C SER A 172 14.48 -8.54 -18.37
N ASN A 173 13.87 -9.56 -17.74
CA ASN A 173 14.41 -10.18 -16.53
C ASN A 173 15.79 -10.81 -16.77
N GLY A 174 16.61 -10.74 -15.74
CA GLY A 174 17.96 -11.29 -15.73
C GLY A 174 19.02 -10.32 -16.22
N ASP A 175 20.22 -10.88 -16.41
CA ASP A 175 21.39 -10.11 -16.79
C ASP A 175 21.52 -10.03 -18.33
N PRO A 176 22.04 -8.93 -18.88
CA PRO A 176 22.31 -8.84 -20.31
C PRO A 176 23.34 -9.87 -20.76
N ALA A 177 22.98 -10.71 -21.73
CA ALA A 177 23.87 -11.71 -22.34
C ALA A 177 24.74 -11.11 -23.46
N GLY A 178 25.37 -9.96 -23.19
CA GLY A 178 26.20 -9.22 -24.12
C GLY A 178 25.58 -7.91 -24.59
N PRO A 179 26.26 -7.18 -25.52
CA PRO A 179 25.79 -5.90 -26.01
C PRO A 179 24.61 -6.05 -26.99
N ARG A 180 23.80 -5.00 -27.09
CA ARG A 180 22.78 -4.87 -28.11
C ARG A 180 23.40 -4.81 -29.51
N LEU A 181 22.93 -5.64 -30.44
CA LEU A 181 23.51 -5.81 -31.77
C LEU A 181 22.50 -5.47 -32.87
N PRO A 182 22.91 -4.86 -33.99
CA PRO A 182 22.07 -4.75 -35.20
C PRO A 182 21.72 -6.15 -35.70
N CYS A 183 20.45 -6.38 -36.09
CA CYS A 183 20.00 -7.66 -36.66
C CYS A 183 19.29 -7.53 -38.01
N ALA A 184 18.75 -6.37 -38.34
CA ALA A 184 18.15 -6.01 -39.62
C ALA A 184 18.22 -4.49 -39.82
N PRO A 185 17.94 -3.96 -41.01
CA PRO A 185 17.90 -2.52 -41.27
C PRO A 185 16.93 -1.80 -40.30
N GLY A 186 17.45 -0.87 -39.52
CA GLY A 186 16.70 -0.12 -38.48
C GLY A 186 16.26 -0.92 -37.27
N ARG A 187 16.73 -2.17 -37.11
CA ARG A 187 16.35 -3.06 -35.99
C ARG A 187 17.59 -3.57 -35.26
N SER A 188 17.43 -3.81 -33.97
CA SER A 188 18.46 -4.35 -33.09
C SER A 188 17.92 -5.42 -32.16
N ILE A 189 18.80 -6.32 -31.71
CA ILE A 189 18.50 -7.41 -30.78
C ILE A 189 19.31 -7.26 -29.49
N GLN A 190 18.63 -7.41 -28.36
CA GLN A 190 19.23 -7.56 -27.03
C GLN A 190 18.79 -8.90 -26.44
N ARG A 191 19.71 -9.57 -25.73
CA ARG A 191 19.43 -10.86 -25.06
C ARG A 191 19.62 -10.71 -23.55
N TYR A 192 18.79 -11.45 -22.80
CA TYR A 192 18.80 -11.51 -21.35
C TYR A 192 18.75 -12.96 -20.89
N GLU A 193 19.43 -13.25 -19.76
CA GLU A 193 19.45 -14.57 -19.12
C GLU A 193 19.03 -14.45 -17.67
N ASN A 194 17.87 -15.01 -17.33
CA ASN A 194 17.41 -15.22 -15.94
C ASN A 194 17.43 -16.72 -15.64
N THR A 195 18.65 -17.24 -15.39
CA THR A 195 18.90 -18.66 -15.17
C THR A 195 19.28 -18.97 -13.71
N THR A 196 19.43 -17.93 -12.87
CA THR A 196 19.82 -18.07 -11.45
C THR A 196 18.63 -18.13 -10.51
N THR A 197 17.55 -17.38 -10.80
CA THR A 197 16.35 -17.29 -10.00
C THR A 197 15.14 -17.77 -10.80
N PRO A 198 14.64 -19.01 -10.60
CA PRO A 198 13.37 -19.42 -11.18
C PRO A 198 12.25 -18.52 -10.69
N MET A 199 11.46 -17.97 -11.59
CA MET A 199 10.37 -17.04 -11.26
C MET A 199 9.03 -17.51 -11.82
N ALA A 200 7.95 -17.11 -11.15
CA ALA A 200 6.59 -17.32 -11.62
C ALA A 200 6.29 -16.41 -12.84
N PRO A 201 5.37 -16.79 -13.73
CA PRO A 201 5.06 -16.01 -14.94
C PRO A 201 4.63 -14.57 -14.66
N TYR A 202 3.92 -14.31 -13.57
CA TYR A 202 3.43 -12.97 -13.21
C TYR A 202 4.57 -11.96 -12.93
N LEU A 203 5.80 -12.44 -12.67
CA LEU A 203 7.00 -11.62 -12.43
C LEU A 203 7.78 -11.30 -13.71
N PHE A 204 7.26 -11.74 -14.88
CA PHE A 204 7.92 -11.49 -16.16
C PHE A 204 7.80 -10.02 -16.57
N PHE A 205 8.91 -9.47 -17.03
CA PHE A 205 8.97 -8.10 -17.53
C PHE A 205 9.56 -8.03 -18.93
N LEU A 206 8.89 -7.28 -19.80
CA LEU A 206 9.38 -6.82 -21.11
C LEU A 206 9.17 -5.32 -21.19
N GLY A 207 10.21 -4.58 -21.56
CA GLY A 207 10.11 -3.14 -21.79
C GLY A 207 10.92 -2.70 -22.99
N VAL A 208 10.32 -1.88 -23.84
CA VAL A 208 10.99 -1.14 -24.91
C VAL A 208 10.62 0.33 -24.83
N GLY A 209 11.62 1.22 -24.81
CA GLY A 209 11.36 2.64 -24.63
C GLY A 209 12.58 3.51 -24.72
N CYS A 210 12.38 4.79 -24.51
CA CYS A 210 13.45 5.79 -24.43
C CYS A 210 13.52 6.30 -23.00
N TYR A 211 14.55 5.90 -22.28
CA TYR A 211 14.80 6.29 -20.91
C TYR A 211 16.19 6.88 -20.77
N ASP A 212 16.33 7.89 -19.91
CA ASP A 212 17.61 8.25 -19.33
C ASP A 212 17.95 7.21 -18.27
N THR A 213 19.15 6.63 -18.37
CA THR A 213 19.60 5.55 -17.47
C THR A 213 20.71 6.06 -16.57
N TYR A 214 20.45 6.10 -15.29
CA TYR A 214 21.43 6.44 -14.26
C TYR A 214 21.94 5.17 -13.59
N ARG A 215 23.24 5.12 -13.27
CA ARG A 215 23.89 3.93 -12.72
C ARG A 215 24.69 4.23 -11.48
N ARG A 216 24.65 3.28 -10.53
CA ARG A 216 25.47 3.31 -9.32
C ARG A 216 25.99 1.90 -9.06
N GLU A 217 27.32 1.76 -8.90
CA GLU A 217 27.90 0.54 -8.38
C GLU A 217 27.58 0.44 -6.88
N PHE A 218 26.96 -0.64 -6.47
CA PHE A 218 26.71 -0.99 -5.08
C PHE A 218 27.75 -2.01 -4.62
N GLU A 219 28.29 -1.82 -3.40
CA GLU A 219 29.31 -2.70 -2.82
C GLU A 219 28.86 -3.17 -1.44
N TYR A 220 28.69 -4.48 -1.27
CA TYR A 220 28.42 -5.10 0.01
C TYR A 220 29.62 -4.98 0.96
N PRO A 221 29.43 -5.15 2.30
CA PRO A 221 30.55 -5.14 3.26
C PRO A 221 31.61 -6.22 3.01
N ASP A 222 31.24 -7.34 2.38
CA ASP A 222 32.18 -8.43 2.00
C ASP A 222 32.95 -8.16 0.70
N GLY A 223 32.64 -7.08 0.00
CA GLY A 223 33.29 -6.64 -1.23
C GLY A 223 32.63 -7.15 -2.52
N ARG A 224 31.52 -7.92 -2.45
CA ARG A 224 30.71 -8.22 -3.64
C ARG A 224 30.07 -6.96 -4.17
N THR A 225 29.96 -6.85 -5.49
CA THR A 225 29.35 -5.69 -6.15
C THR A 225 28.29 -6.11 -7.16
N PHE A 226 27.33 -5.21 -7.39
CA PHE A 226 26.40 -5.26 -8.52
C PHE A 226 25.99 -3.83 -8.90
N THR A 227 25.31 -3.68 -10.02
CA THR A 227 24.90 -2.35 -10.51
C THR A 227 23.44 -2.08 -10.16
N LEU A 228 23.18 -0.92 -9.55
CA LEU A 228 21.85 -0.32 -9.45
C LEU A 228 21.61 0.58 -10.68
N GLU A 229 20.51 0.36 -11.39
CA GLU A 229 20.09 1.20 -12.51
C GLU A 229 18.75 1.86 -12.19
N LEU A 230 18.62 3.15 -12.52
CA LEU A 230 17.39 3.90 -12.49
C LEU A 230 17.08 4.38 -13.92
N LEU A 231 15.92 3.97 -14.43
CA LEU A 231 15.45 4.33 -15.77
C LEU A 231 14.24 5.26 -15.65
N VAL A 232 14.41 6.48 -16.10
CA VAL A 232 13.41 7.55 -15.97
C VAL A 232 13.15 8.24 -17.31
N LYS A 233 12.08 9.02 -17.37
CA LYS A 233 11.73 9.78 -18.57
C LYS A 233 12.91 10.64 -19.04
N PRO A 234 13.16 10.73 -20.36
CA PRO A 234 14.19 11.61 -20.90
C PRO A 234 14.06 13.06 -20.45
N GLY A 235 15.18 13.64 -20.03
CA GLY A 235 15.22 15.00 -19.49
C GLY A 235 14.86 15.13 -18.01
N SER A 236 14.76 14.03 -17.28
CA SER A 236 14.58 14.03 -15.82
C SER A 236 15.80 14.64 -15.12
N ASP A 237 15.57 15.23 -13.93
CA ASP A 237 16.63 15.86 -13.14
C ASP A 237 17.72 14.88 -12.71
N PRO A 238 18.99 15.06 -13.14
CA PRO A 238 20.08 14.18 -12.74
C PRO A 238 20.32 14.15 -11.22
N GLY A 239 20.13 15.27 -10.52
CA GLY A 239 20.32 15.35 -9.09
C GLY A 239 19.28 14.52 -8.32
N GLY A 240 18.01 14.59 -8.76
CA GLY A 240 16.94 13.73 -8.25
C GLY A 240 17.21 12.25 -8.51
N ALA A 241 17.70 11.89 -9.69
CA ALA A 241 18.04 10.53 -10.04
C ALA A 241 19.20 9.96 -9.21
N GLU A 242 20.26 10.72 -9.00
CA GLU A 242 21.37 10.36 -8.12
C GLU A 242 20.92 10.17 -6.68
N ARG A 243 20.03 11.05 -6.20
CA ARG A 243 19.45 10.93 -4.86
C ARG A 243 18.56 9.68 -4.74
N ALA A 244 17.75 9.36 -5.76
CA ALA A 244 16.95 8.15 -5.80
C ALA A 244 17.80 6.88 -5.70
N LEU A 245 18.91 6.82 -6.45
CA LEU A 245 19.87 5.71 -6.38
C LEU A 245 20.59 5.65 -5.02
N ALA A 246 20.84 6.80 -4.38
CA ALA A 246 21.42 6.81 -3.04
C ALA A 246 20.44 6.24 -2.00
N ILE A 247 19.17 6.61 -2.08
CA ILE A 247 18.10 6.08 -1.21
C ILE A 247 17.93 4.57 -1.42
N LEU A 248 17.92 4.12 -2.67
CA LEU A 248 17.86 2.69 -3.00
C LEU A 248 19.06 1.94 -2.42
N ALA A 249 20.28 2.47 -2.58
CA ALA A 249 21.48 1.84 -2.04
C ALA A 249 21.45 1.74 -0.51
N ASP A 250 20.93 2.77 0.18
CA ASP A 250 20.72 2.72 1.63
C ASP A 250 19.71 1.62 2.00
N GLY A 251 18.59 1.52 1.28
CA GLY A 251 17.59 0.47 1.48
C GLY A 251 18.14 -0.94 1.27
N VAL A 252 18.89 -1.16 0.18
CA VAL A 252 19.58 -2.43 -0.12
C VAL A 252 20.54 -2.82 1.01
N MET A 253 21.35 -1.87 1.49
CA MET A 253 22.27 -2.10 2.61
C MET A 253 21.51 -2.41 3.90
N TRP A 254 20.41 -1.70 4.16
CA TRP A 254 19.59 -1.94 5.34
C TRP A 254 18.99 -3.36 5.31
N VAL A 255 18.41 -3.78 4.19
CA VAL A 255 17.87 -5.15 4.04
C VAL A 255 18.96 -6.17 4.30
N HIS A 256 20.17 -6.01 3.71
CA HIS A 256 21.28 -6.91 3.93
C HIS A 256 21.72 -7.00 5.40
N LEU A 257 21.68 -5.89 6.12
CA LEU A 257 22.15 -5.85 7.52
C LEU A 257 21.05 -6.21 8.53
N PHE A 258 19.79 -5.86 8.29
CA PHE A 258 18.74 -5.88 9.31
C PHE A 258 17.56 -6.83 9.04
N THR A 259 17.73 -7.80 8.10
CA THR A 259 16.74 -8.90 7.90
C THR A 259 17.32 -10.29 8.24
N GLY A 260 18.55 -10.38 8.74
CA GLY A 260 19.18 -11.64 9.11
C GLY A 260 18.62 -12.25 10.40
N PRO A 261 18.82 -13.57 10.62
CA PRO A 261 18.21 -14.33 11.71
C PRO A 261 18.60 -13.87 13.13
N GLU A 262 19.78 -13.28 13.28
CA GLU A 262 20.33 -12.81 14.57
C GLU A 262 20.34 -11.27 14.66
N GLN A 263 19.53 -10.56 13.84
CA GLN A 263 19.60 -9.11 13.69
C GLN A 263 19.41 -8.31 15.01
N TYR A 264 18.67 -8.83 15.95
CA TYR A 264 18.45 -8.17 17.23
C TYR A 264 19.58 -8.43 18.22
N ARG A 265 20.18 -9.62 18.16
CA ARG A 265 21.32 -10.01 18.99
C ARG A 265 22.59 -9.23 18.61
N ASP A 266 22.86 -9.11 17.30
CA ASP A 266 24.06 -8.50 16.77
C ASP A 266 23.83 -7.02 16.36
N ARG A 267 22.81 -6.38 16.92
CA ARG A 267 22.32 -5.06 16.48
C ARG A 267 23.40 -3.96 16.52
N GLU A 268 24.25 -3.97 17.54
CA GLU A 268 25.35 -2.99 17.64
C GLU A 268 26.41 -3.20 16.56
N THR A 269 26.80 -4.44 16.29
CA THR A 269 27.73 -4.77 15.21
C THR A 269 27.15 -4.35 13.86
N ARG A 270 25.85 -4.59 13.60
CA ARG A 270 25.17 -4.19 12.37
C ARG A 270 25.12 -2.68 12.21
N ARG A 271 24.88 -1.93 13.28
CA ARG A 271 24.93 -0.46 13.25
C ARG A 271 26.34 0.05 12.99
N GLU A 272 27.36 -0.59 13.53
CA GLU A 272 28.75 -0.22 13.25
C GLU A 272 29.11 -0.52 11.78
N ILE A 273 28.69 -1.67 11.24
CA ILE A 273 28.84 -1.98 9.80
C ILE A 273 28.13 -0.91 8.97
N TRP A 274 26.88 -0.56 9.31
CA TRP A 274 26.10 0.50 8.64
C TRP A 274 26.85 1.83 8.64
N ARG A 275 27.39 2.25 9.77
CA ARG A 275 28.19 3.47 9.89
C ARG A 275 29.45 3.44 9.03
N LEU A 276 30.18 2.32 9.06
CA LEU A 276 31.43 2.16 8.30
C LEU A 276 31.20 2.07 6.78
N THR A 277 30.06 1.57 6.32
CA THR A 277 29.72 1.61 4.88
C THR A 277 29.60 3.05 4.38
N ARG A 278 29.02 3.94 5.17
CA ARG A 278 28.94 5.38 4.83
C ARG A 278 30.32 6.03 4.81
N VAL A 279 31.18 5.68 5.76
CA VAL A 279 32.59 6.15 5.77
C VAL A 279 33.34 5.67 4.53
N ARG A 280 33.19 4.40 4.17
CA ARG A 280 33.75 3.82 2.94
C ARG A 280 33.27 4.57 1.70
N ASP A 281 31.98 4.81 1.58
CA ASP A 281 31.37 5.45 0.41
C ASP A 281 31.78 6.92 0.30
N GLU A 282 31.97 7.61 1.42
CA GLU A 282 32.54 8.95 1.43
C GLU A 282 34.03 8.96 1.03
N ALA A 283 34.80 8.01 1.56
CA ALA A 283 36.21 7.84 1.17
C ALA A 283 36.35 7.52 -0.35
N LYS A 284 35.41 6.73 -0.91
CA LYS A 284 35.35 6.43 -2.35
C LYS A 284 35.06 7.69 -3.16
N ARG A 285 34.13 8.55 -2.73
CA ARG A 285 33.79 9.82 -3.39
C ARG A 285 34.90 10.85 -3.31
N SER A 286 35.52 11.00 -2.15
CA SER A 286 36.62 11.95 -1.91
C SER A 286 38.00 11.46 -2.42
N ARG A 287 38.07 10.21 -2.92
CA ARG A 287 39.30 9.53 -3.37
C ARG A 287 40.36 9.41 -2.25
N ASP A 288 39.89 9.27 -1.02
CA ASP A 288 40.78 8.96 0.12
C ASP A 288 41.07 7.46 0.19
N PHE A 289 42.10 7.05 -0.55
CA PHE A 289 42.42 5.62 -0.71
C PHE A 289 42.82 4.96 0.61
N SER A 290 43.42 5.70 1.55
CA SER A 290 43.86 5.15 2.83
C SER A 290 42.64 4.77 3.70
N ASN A 291 41.69 5.69 3.84
CA ASN A 291 40.43 5.45 4.57
C ASN A 291 39.57 4.40 3.85
N LEU A 292 39.56 4.39 2.53
CA LEU A 292 38.84 3.41 1.74
C LEU A 292 39.31 1.97 2.00
N GLU A 293 40.64 1.71 1.92
CA GLU A 293 41.19 0.38 2.19
C GLU A 293 41.02 -0.05 3.65
N GLY A 294 41.22 0.90 4.59
CA GLY A 294 40.99 0.66 6.01
C GLY A 294 39.53 0.26 6.29
N SER A 295 38.58 1.03 5.78
CA SER A 295 37.15 0.75 5.94
C SER A 295 36.77 -0.60 5.32
N ARG A 296 37.20 -0.92 4.12
CA ARG A 296 36.92 -2.21 3.46
C ARG A 296 37.42 -3.40 4.26
N ARG A 297 38.66 -3.32 4.80
CA ARG A 297 39.21 -4.39 5.64
C ARG A 297 38.36 -4.60 6.89
N THR A 298 38.08 -3.53 7.63
CA THR A 298 37.27 -3.60 8.86
C THR A 298 35.84 -4.10 8.56
N LEU A 299 35.22 -3.63 7.49
CA LEU A 299 33.89 -4.10 7.05
C LEU A 299 33.89 -5.60 6.78
N LYS A 300 34.92 -6.12 6.05
CA LYS A 300 35.05 -7.54 5.75
C LYS A 300 35.24 -8.38 7.01
N GLU A 301 35.98 -7.89 7.98
CA GLU A 301 36.18 -8.55 9.28
C GLU A 301 34.87 -8.57 10.07
N LEU A 302 34.15 -7.47 10.16
CA LEU A 302 32.91 -7.36 10.93
C LEU A 302 31.76 -8.17 10.31
N ILE A 303 31.55 -8.10 8.99
CA ILE A 303 30.46 -8.85 8.33
C ILE A 303 30.63 -10.36 8.48
N ALA A 304 31.86 -10.85 8.58
CA ALA A 304 32.17 -12.28 8.81
C ALA A 304 31.74 -12.76 10.21
N THR A 305 31.46 -11.85 11.15
CA THR A 305 31.04 -12.20 12.52
C THR A 305 29.51 -12.31 12.68
N ILE A 306 28.73 -11.94 11.67
CA ILE A 306 27.29 -11.98 11.69
C ILE A 306 26.73 -12.82 10.54
N THR A 307 25.47 -13.23 10.65
CA THR A 307 24.71 -13.78 9.53
C THR A 307 23.88 -12.64 8.94
N PRO A 308 24.24 -12.13 7.74
CA PRO A 308 23.47 -11.06 7.11
C PRO A 308 22.11 -11.58 6.63
N GLY A 309 21.23 -10.65 6.28
CA GLY A 309 19.99 -10.91 5.56
C GLY A 309 20.20 -11.04 4.05
N TYR A 310 19.13 -10.75 3.31
CA TYR A 310 19.13 -10.93 1.86
C TYR A 310 20.25 -10.18 1.14
N ALA A 311 20.78 -10.82 0.10
CA ALA A 311 21.72 -10.22 -0.84
C ALA A 311 21.33 -10.56 -2.28
N TYR A 312 21.17 -9.54 -3.11
CA TYR A 312 20.78 -9.71 -4.51
C TYR A 312 21.77 -10.62 -5.27
N THR A 313 21.25 -11.49 -6.11
CA THR A 313 22.02 -12.53 -6.79
C THR A 313 22.36 -12.21 -8.24
N GLY A 314 21.69 -11.21 -8.87
CA GLY A 314 21.97 -10.75 -10.23
C GLY A 314 23.12 -9.75 -10.31
N ALA A 315 23.61 -9.46 -11.51
CA ALA A 315 24.62 -8.44 -11.75
C ALA A 315 24.03 -7.01 -11.85
N VAL A 316 22.75 -6.89 -12.17
CA VAL A 316 22.06 -5.59 -12.34
C VAL A 316 20.67 -5.65 -11.72
N TYR A 317 20.37 -4.70 -10.86
CA TYR A 317 19.01 -4.43 -10.34
C TYR A 317 18.51 -3.10 -10.91
N ARG A 318 17.30 -3.09 -11.46
CA ARG A 318 16.72 -1.92 -12.14
C ARG A 318 15.44 -1.47 -11.46
N GLU A 319 15.30 -0.15 -11.33
CA GLU A 319 14.03 0.52 -11.11
C GLU A 319 13.65 1.27 -12.40
N ILE A 320 12.43 1.06 -12.88
CA ILE A 320 11.94 1.56 -14.17
C ILE A 320 10.68 2.38 -13.94
N ALA A 321 10.69 3.64 -14.40
CA ALA A 321 9.55 4.53 -14.27
C ALA A 321 8.40 4.12 -15.19
N MET A 322 7.24 3.79 -14.63
CA MET A 322 5.98 3.65 -15.34
C MET A 322 5.27 5.00 -15.46
N GLN A 323 4.86 5.39 -16.67
CA GLN A 323 4.12 6.65 -16.86
C GLN A 323 2.64 6.50 -16.53
N ASN A 324 2.06 5.30 -16.75
CA ASN A 324 0.68 4.98 -16.40
C ASN A 324 0.63 3.62 -15.68
N SER A 325 0.03 3.58 -14.50
CA SER A 325 -0.08 2.36 -13.70
C SER A 325 -1.21 2.45 -12.68
N ASP A 326 -1.91 1.34 -12.48
CA ASP A 326 -2.86 1.17 -11.39
C ASP A 326 -2.17 0.94 -10.04
N PHE A 327 -0.90 0.52 -10.04
CA PHE A 327 -0.10 0.19 -8.87
C PHE A 327 1.02 1.22 -8.62
N GLY A 328 1.49 1.30 -7.37
CA GLY A 328 2.60 2.16 -6.98
C GLY A 328 3.96 1.62 -7.39
N GLY A 329 4.11 0.29 -7.33
CA GLY A 329 5.27 -0.49 -7.77
C GLY A 329 4.86 -1.87 -8.22
N MET A 330 5.80 -2.63 -8.78
CA MET A 330 5.67 -4.03 -9.15
C MET A 330 7.04 -4.71 -9.13
N GLU A 331 7.12 -5.83 -8.44
CA GLU A 331 8.33 -6.57 -8.10
C GLU A 331 8.89 -7.48 -9.21
N ASN A 332 8.73 -7.14 -10.48
CA ASN A 332 9.31 -7.94 -11.57
C ASN A 332 10.78 -8.25 -11.30
N VAL A 333 11.15 -9.54 -11.30
CA VAL A 333 12.48 -9.99 -10.85
C VAL A 333 13.62 -9.21 -11.48
N GLY A 334 14.38 -8.48 -10.65
CA GLY A 334 15.51 -7.66 -11.06
C GLY A 334 15.16 -6.41 -11.90
N ASN A 335 13.88 -6.19 -12.19
CA ASN A 335 13.36 -5.08 -13.01
C ASN A 335 12.10 -4.49 -12.37
N THR A 336 12.21 -4.03 -11.16
CA THR A 336 11.13 -3.35 -10.45
C THR A 336 10.60 -2.16 -11.27
N THR A 337 9.31 -2.10 -11.45
CA THR A 337 8.66 -0.92 -12.01
C THR A 337 8.05 -0.08 -10.89
N ILE A 338 8.22 1.24 -10.95
CA ILE A 338 7.66 2.19 -9.98
C ILE A 338 6.98 3.32 -10.75
N ALA A 339 5.82 3.77 -10.30
CA ALA A 339 5.12 4.90 -10.89
C ALA A 339 6.03 6.13 -10.99
N ALA A 340 6.06 6.80 -12.16
CA ALA A 340 7.01 7.86 -12.49
C ALA A 340 6.97 9.04 -11.51
N ASN A 341 5.81 9.31 -10.90
CA ASN A 341 5.60 10.33 -9.89
C ASN A 341 6.14 9.95 -8.49
N ARG A 342 6.66 8.72 -8.32
CA ARG A 342 7.08 8.14 -7.02
C ARG A 342 8.48 7.53 -7.04
N ILE A 343 9.15 7.49 -8.20
CA ILE A 343 10.42 6.77 -8.36
C ILE A 343 11.63 7.60 -7.92
N MET A 344 11.57 8.92 -8.06
CA MET A 344 12.67 9.83 -7.70
C MET A 344 12.14 11.10 -7.00
N PRO A 345 12.89 11.65 -6.01
CA PRO A 345 12.52 12.90 -5.37
C PRO A 345 12.83 14.10 -6.27
N GLY A 346 12.01 15.14 -6.12
CA GLY A 346 12.18 16.41 -6.82
C GLY A 346 11.66 17.58 -6.00
N PRO A 347 11.73 18.81 -6.52
CA PRO A 347 11.29 20.01 -5.80
C PRO A 347 9.77 20.01 -5.49
N ASP A 348 8.99 19.23 -6.22
CA ASP A 348 7.54 19.09 -6.04
C ASP A 348 7.15 17.90 -5.17
N THR A 349 8.12 17.13 -4.69
CA THR A 349 7.88 15.97 -3.81
C THR A 349 7.47 16.44 -2.41
N THR A 350 6.26 16.08 -2.00
CA THR A 350 5.78 16.36 -0.63
C THR A 350 6.39 15.39 0.38
N ASP A 351 6.34 15.73 1.67
CA ASP A 351 6.84 14.85 2.73
C ASP A 351 6.19 13.45 2.71
N PRO A 352 4.86 13.32 2.58
CA PRO A 352 4.24 11.99 2.45
C PRO A 352 4.71 11.22 1.20
N ALA A 353 4.92 11.93 0.08
CA ALA A 353 5.42 11.31 -1.14
C ALA A 353 6.89 10.88 -0.99
N PHE A 354 7.71 11.64 -0.27
CA PHE A 354 9.10 11.27 0.02
C PHE A 354 9.18 10.07 0.98
N GLU A 355 8.37 10.02 2.03
CA GLU A 355 8.26 8.85 2.90
C GLU A 355 7.82 7.61 2.11
N TYR A 356 6.83 7.76 1.23
CA TYR A 356 6.38 6.68 0.36
C TYR A 356 7.49 6.20 -0.59
N LEU A 357 8.26 7.13 -1.20
CA LEU A 357 9.38 6.80 -2.07
C LEU A 357 10.45 5.95 -1.34
N ILE A 358 10.78 6.29 -0.09
CA ILE A 358 11.71 5.50 0.72
C ILE A 358 11.14 4.09 0.96
N ARG A 359 9.85 4.01 1.28
CA ARG A 359 9.18 2.76 1.62
C ARG A 359 9.05 1.85 0.40
N VAL A 360 8.58 2.36 -0.74
CA VAL A 360 8.39 1.55 -1.95
C VAL A 360 9.72 0.98 -2.47
N LYS A 361 10.84 1.72 -2.37
CA LYS A 361 12.15 1.20 -2.80
C LYS A 361 12.59 -0.02 -2.00
N VAL A 362 12.37 -0.02 -0.69
CA VAL A 362 12.71 -1.17 0.17
C VAL A 362 11.71 -2.30 -0.03
N HIS A 363 10.44 -1.98 -0.15
CA HIS A 363 9.34 -2.92 -0.43
C HIS A 363 9.65 -3.72 -1.69
N GLU A 364 9.83 -3.05 -2.80
CA GLU A 364 10.08 -3.67 -4.09
C GLU A 364 11.43 -4.42 -4.15
N TYR A 365 12.46 -3.87 -3.51
CA TYR A 365 13.74 -4.58 -3.44
C TYR A 365 13.64 -5.88 -2.62
N TYR A 366 12.95 -5.85 -1.47
CA TYR A 366 12.82 -7.01 -0.60
C TYR A 366 11.98 -8.13 -1.24
N HIS A 367 11.07 -7.78 -2.14
CA HIS A 367 10.33 -8.75 -2.93
C HIS A 367 11.22 -9.71 -3.76
N ASN A 368 12.47 -9.36 -4.08
CA ASN A 368 13.37 -10.32 -4.72
C ASN A 368 13.59 -11.58 -3.86
N GLU A 369 13.55 -11.45 -2.52
CA GLU A 369 13.55 -12.59 -1.60
C GLU A 369 12.11 -13.08 -1.34
N ASN A 370 11.24 -12.20 -0.80
CA ASN A 370 9.88 -12.53 -0.39
C ASN A 370 8.86 -12.14 -1.48
N GLY A 371 8.44 -13.08 -2.29
CA GLY A 371 7.62 -12.93 -3.49
C GLY A 371 8.26 -13.57 -4.71
N SER A 372 9.57 -13.34 -4.93
CA SER A 372 10.31 -13.88 -6.07
C SER A 372 11.07 -15.16 -5.77
N GLU A 373 12.02 -15.18 -4.84
CA GLU A 373 12.71 -16.43 -4.46
C GLU A 373 11.75 -17.38 -3.75
N VAL A 374 10.94 -16.88 -2.83
CA VAL A 374 9.83 -17.61 -2.20
C VAL A 374 8.51 -16.98 -2.60
N THR A 375 7.65 -17.71 -3.28
CA THR A 375 6.38 -17.24 -3.85
C THR A 375 5.21 -17.99 -3.23
N GLY A 376 4.07 -17.34 -3.00
CA GLY A 376 2.80 -18.00 -2.63
C GLY A 376 2.40 -19.08 -3.66
N ARG A 377 1.53 -20.02 -3.27
CA ARG A 377 1.12 -21.12 -4.17
C ARG A 377 -0.02 -20.73 -5.10
N SER A 378 -0.81 -19.75 -4.71
CA SER A 378 -1.98 -19.31 -5.46
C SER A 378 -2.27 -17.83 -5.18
N PRO A 379 -3.12 -17.17 -5.97
CA PRO A 379 -3.55 -15.81 -5.68
C PRO A 379 -4.14 -15.60 -4.29
N PHE A 380 -4.74 -16.63 -3.67
CA PHE A 380 -5.24 -16.55 -2.29
C PHE A 380 -4.16 -16.29 -1.25
N GLU A 381 -2.90 -16.59 -1.57
CA GLU A 381 -1.75 -16.44 -0.69
C GLU A 381 -0.89 -15.23 -1.06
N ILE A 382 -1.39 -14.32 -1.92
CA ILE A 382 -0.67 -13.11 -2.29
C ILE A 382 -0.31 -12.25 -1.06
N TRP A 383 -1.10 -12.33 0.01
CA TRP A 383 -0.82 -11.65 1.26
C TRP A 383 0.51 -12.10 1.90
N LEU A 384 0.99 -13.33 1.66
CA LEU A 384 2.31 -13.77 2.13
C LEU A 384 3.44 -12.98 1.45
N ASN A 385 3.30 -12.72 0.15
CA ASN A 385 4.26 -11.88 -0.57
C ASN A 385 4.20 -10.45 -0.01
N GLU A 386 3.00 -9.89 0.14
CA GLU A 386 2.78 -8.48 0.45
C GLU A 386 2.94 -8.17 1.94
N ALA A 387 2.24 -8.90 2.83
CA ALA A 387 2.18 -8.55 4.23
C ALA A 387 3.51 -8.71 4.96
N VAL A 388 4.29 -9.74 4.62
CA VAL A 388 5.64 -9.92 5.16
C VAL A 388 6.57 -8.82 4.66
N THR A 389 6.45 -8.45 3.38
CA THR A 389 7.24 -7.36 2.78
C THR A 389 6.88 -5.99 3.40
N VAL A 390 5.60 -5.67 3.57
CA VAL A 390 5.16 -4.46 4.27
C VAL A 390 5.64 -4.45 5.73
N HIS A 391 5.66 -5.60 6.40
CA HIS A 391 6.20 -5.68 7.76
C HIS A 391 7.67 -5.30 7.82
N VAL A 392 8.49 -5.79 6.89
CA VAL A 392 9.92 -5.44 6.77
C VAL A 392 10.11 -3.97 6.35
N GLU A 393 9.32 -3.48 5.42
CA GLU A 393 9.26 -2.06 5.04
C GLU A 393 8.97 -1.15 6.25
N ASN A 394 8.01 -1.52 7.11
CA ASN A 394 7.69 -0.79 8.34
C ASN A 394 8.87 -0.80 9.34
N GLN A 395 9.63 -1.88 9.42
CA GLN A 395 10.86 -1.93 10.25
C GLN A 395 11.94 -0.99 9.70
N HIS A 396 12.10 -0.89 8.38
CA HIS A 396 13.00 0.10 7.76
C HIS A 396 12.55 1.53 8.03
N HIS A 397 11.26 1.81 7.86
CA HIS A 397 10.71 3.13 8.14
C HIS A 397 10.91 3.52 9.62
N ALA A 398 10.68 2.57 10.56
CA ALA A 398 10.94 2.77 11.98
C ALA A 398 12.44 2.98 12.30
N PHE A 399 13.33 2.37 11.53
CA PHE A 399 14.78 2.60 11.67
C PHE A 399 15.18 4.03 11.33
N LEU A 400 14.57 4.64 10.31
CA LEU A 400 14.88 6.01 9.85
C LEU A 400 14.13 7.10 10.63
N PHE A 401 12.84 6.87 10.91
CA PHE A 401 11.93 7.88 11.48
C PHE A 401 11.70 7.72 12.98
N GLY A 402 12.08 6.59 13.56
CA GLY A 402 11.79 6.22 14.95
C GLY A 402 10.56 5.31 15.08
N GLU A 403 10.58 4.42 16.08
CA GLU A 403 9.53 3.43 16.29
C GLU A 403 8.17 4.09 16.60
N ALA A 404 8.15 5.13 17.43
CA ALA A 404 6.93 5.85 17.80
C ALA A 404 6.31 6.57 16.60
N TYR A 405 7.11 7.30 15.83
CA TYR A 405 6.67 8.00 14.61
C TYR A 405 6.04 7.03 13.62
N SER A 406 6.78 5.97 13.29
CA SER A 406 6.34 4.96 12.32
C SER A 406 5.06 4.25 12.77
N ARG A 407 4.96 3.92 14.07
CA ARG A 407 3.77 3.26 14.60
C ARG A 407 2.55 4.16 14.62
N ILE A 408 2.68 5.42 15.02
CA ILE A 408 1.58 6.40 14.96
C ILE A 408 1.10 6.57 13.52
N LYS A 409 2.01 6.66 12.54
CA LYS A 409 1.63 6.74 11.13
C LYS A 409 0.77 5.55 10.71
N THR A 410 1.19 4.33 11.05
CA THR A 410 0.38 3.12 10.77
C THR A 410 -0.98 3.16 11.49
N VAL A 411 -1.02 3.61 12.75
CA VAL A 411 -2.27 3.72 13.50
C VAL A 411 -3.20 4.77 12.89
N LEU A 412 -2.66 5.87 12.36
CA LEU A 412 -3.44 6.86 11.61
C LEU A 412 -4.07 6.23 10.35
N ASP A 413 -3.31 5.43 9.60
CA ASP A 413 -3.80 4.71 8.42
C ASP A 413 -4.88 3.68 8.79
N LEU A 414 -4.81 3.06 9.97
CA LEU A 414 -5.85 2.16 10.49
C LEU A 414 -7.15 2.90 10.84
N LEU A 415 -7.03 4.07 11.46
CA LEU A 415 -8.14 4.81 12.09
C LEU A 415 -8.75 5.89 11.20
N ASP A 416 -8.21 6.16 10.00
CA ASP A 416 -8.78 7.17 9.08
C ASP A 416 -10.26 6.88 8.82
N PRO A 417 -11.19 7.82 9.14
CA PRO A 417 -12.62 7.60 8.96
C PRO A 417 -13.05 7.57 7.49
N ALA A 418 -12.22 8.06 6.57
CA ALA A 418 -12.54 8.08 5.14
C ALA A 418 -12.12 6.77 4.45
N ALA A 419 -10.90 6.30 4.70
CA ALA A 419 -10.29 5.20 3.97
C ALA A 419 -9.51 4.24 4.88
N GLY A 420 -9.53 4.43 6.20
CA GLY A 420 -8.81 3.57 7.14
C GLY A 420 -9.33 2.13 7.15
N THR A 421 -8.41 1.20 7.33
CA THR A 421 -8.72 -0.22 7.16
C THR A 421 -9.73 -0.72 8.18
N LEU A 422 -9.71 -0.22 9.43
CA LEU A 422 -10.76 -0.57 10.41
C LEU A 422 -12.15 -0.07 10.00
N THR A 423 -12.22 1.06 9.30
CA THR A 423 -13.48 1.57 8.76
C THR A 423 -13.96 0.70 7.61
N LEU A 424 -13.07 0.43 6.63
CA LEU A 424 -13.41 -0.36 5.44
C LEU A 424 -13.73 -1.82 5.78
N ASP A 425 -13.05 -2.41 6.76
CA ASP A 425 -13.22 -3.81 7.15
C ASP A 425 -14.60 -4.11 7.80
N ARG A 426 -15.33 -3.09 8.23
CA ARG A 426 -16.75 -3.17 8.64
C ARG A 426 -17.73 -2.72 7.58
N GLY A 427 -17.25 -2.15 6.50
CA GLY A 427 -18.09 -1.69 5.40
C GLY A 427 -18.65 -2.84 4.56
N ALA A 428 -19.65 -2.53 3.75
CA ALA A 428 -20.30 -3.48 2.85
C ALA A 428 -19.32 -4.11 1.83
N GLY A 429 -18.20 -3.42 1.53
CA GLY A 429 -17.15 -3.91 0.65
C GLY A 429 -16.09 -4.80 1.31
N SER A 430 -16.20 -5.09 2.62
CA SER A 430 -15.20 -5.85 3.35
C SER A 430 -15.01 -7.27 2.83
N MET A 431 -13.75 -7.74 2.81
CA MET A 431 -13.35 -9.10 2.43
C MET A 431 -12.41 -9.67 3.51
N PRO A 432 -12.34 -11.02 3.67
CA PRO A 432 -11.26 -11.66 4.41
C PRO A 432 -9.90 -11.46 3.73
N ILE A 433 -8.82 -11.70 4.46
CA ILE A 433 -7.46 -11.75 3.87
C ILE A 433 -7.38 -12.89 2.84
N GLU A 434 -7.93 -14.06 3.17
CA GLU A 434 -8.09 -15.18 2.26
C GLU A 434 -9.60 -15.49 2.10
N PRO A 435 -10.29 -14.91 1.10
CA PRO A 435 -11.69 -15.19 0.85
C PRO A 435 -11.92 -16.64 0.40
N ASP A 436 -13.17 -17.09 0.39
CA ASP A 436 -13.52 -18.44 -0.06
C ASP A 436 -13.43 -18.60 -1.59
N GLY A 437 -13.49 -17.48 -2.32
CA GLY A 437 -13.35 -17.43 -3.77
C GLY A 437 -13.24 -15.99 -4.25
N PHE A 438 -12.92 -15.80 -5.54
CA PHE A 438 -12.87 -14.49 -6.19
C PHE A 438 -13.32 -14.60 -7.66
N ASN A 439 -13.68 -13.46 -8.25
CA ASN A 439 -14.05 -13.38 -9.67
C ASN A 439 -12.89 -12.84 -10.52
N ASP A 440 -12.12 -11.90 -9.98
CA ASP A 440 -10.91 -11.35 -10.56
C ASP A 440 -9.81 -11.38 -9.49
N PRO A 441 -8.58 -11.87 -9.78
CA PRO A 441 -7.50 -11.93 -8.80
C PRO A 441 -7.05 -10.56 -8.30
N ASN A 442 -7.30 -9.48 -9.04
CA ASN A 442 -7.03 -8.11 -8.60
C ASN A 442 -7.96 -7.68 -7.44
N ASP A 443 -9.12 -8.36 -7.26
CA ASP A 443 -9.98 -8.16 -6.09
C ASP A 443 -9.26 -8.48 -4.76
N LEU A 444 -8.22 -9.32 -4.80
CA LEU A 444 -7.42 -9.70 -3.63
C LEU A 444 -6.39 -8.63 -3.22
N ILE A 445 -6.14 -7.63 -4.07
CA ILE A 445 -5.16 -6.56 -3.85
C ILE A 445 -5.87 -5.33 -3.26
N THR A 446 -5.98 -5.29 -1.94
CA THR A 446 -6.78 -4.26 -1.21
C THR A 446 -6.05 -3.75 0.03
N GLY A 447 -6.64 -2.78 0.74
CA GLY A 447 -6.17 -2.36 2.06
C GLY A 447 -6.13 -3.49 3.10
N VAL A 448 -6.92 -4.56 2.91
CA VAL A 448 -6.83 -5.78 3.73
C VAL A 448 -5.47 -6.46 3.54
N THR A 449 -4.99 -6.54 2.32
CA THR A 449 -3.69 -7.17 1.97
C THR A 449 -2.51 -6.34 2.47
N TYR A 450 -2.57 -5.02 2.35
CA TYR A 450 -1.45 -4.11 2.66
C TYR A 450 -1.48 -3.50 4.06
N VAL A 451 -2.57 -3.63 4.81
CA VAL A 451 -2.72 -3.03 6.14
C VAL A 451 -3.15 -4.06 7.19
N LYS A 452 -4.26 -4.80 6.99
CA LYS A 452 -4.73 -5.81 7.96
C LYS A 452 -3.79 -7.02 8.01
N ALA A 453 -3.36 -7.54 6.87
CA ALA A 453 -2.48 -8.71 6.84
C ALA A 453 -1.08 -8.43 7.44
N PRO A 454 -0.42 -7.27 7.21
CA PRO A 454 0.79 -6.92 7.97
C PRO A 454 0.57 -6.78 9.48
N GLU A 455 -0.59 -6.31 9.91
CA GLU A 455 -0.93 -6.29 11.33
C GLU A 455 -1.07 -7.70 11.90
N PHE A 456 -1.61 -8.66 11.12
CA PHE A 456 -1.60 -10.07 11.52
C PHE A 456 -0.16 -10.60 11.66
N VAL A 457 0.74 -10.32 10.73
CA VAL A 457 2.17 -10.68 10.82
C VAL A 457 2.80 -10.05 12.07
N ARG A 458 2.51 -8.77 12.35
CA ARG A 458 3.02 -8.07 13.53
C ARG A 458 2.47 -8.63 14.84
N MET A 459 1.23 -9.09 14.86
CA MET A 459 0.65 -9.76 16.05
C MET A 459 1.36 -11.08 16.34
N ILE A 460 1.72 -11.86 15.32
CA ILE A 460 2.55 -13.06 15.45
C ILE A 460 3.94 -12.68 16.02
N GLU A 461 4.61 -11.66 15.44
CA GLU A 461 5.88 -11.15 16.00
C GLU A 461 5.75 -10.75 17.48
N THR A 462 4.66 -10.06 17.85
CA THR A 462 4.42 -9.62 19.23
C THR A 462 4.29 -10.80 20.19
N LEU A 463 3.62 -11.88 19.79
CA LEU A 463 3.44 -13.08 20.62
C LEU A 463 4.72 -13.92 20.75
N MET A 464 5.48 -14.05 19.68
CA MET A 464 6.67 -14.87 19.66
C MET A 464 7.96 -14.12 20.05
N GLY A 465 7.93 -12.79 19.98
CA GLY A 465 9.08 -11.92 20.21
C GLY A 465 9.94 -11.73 18.96
N LYS A 466 10.53 -10.53 18.85
CA LYS A 466 11.29 -10.08 17.66
C LYS A 466 12.42 -11.03 17.25
N GLU A 467 13.17 -11.58 18.21
CA GLU A 467 14.28 -12.52 17.93
C GLU A 467 13.80 -13.85 17.34
N ALA A 468 12.72 -14.42 17.91
CA ALA A 468 12.17 -15.66 17.40
C ALA A 468 11.56 -15.46 16.01
N PHE A 469 10.89 -14.31 15.79
CA PHE A 469 10.34 -13.96 14.49
C PHE A 469 11.42 -13.86 13.41
N ALA A 470 12.54 -13.17 13.69
CA ALA A 470 13.66 -13.07 12.75
C ALA A 470 14.22 -14.45 12.37
N ARG A 471 14.36 -15.37 13.35
CA ARG A 471 14.78 -16.76 13.07
C ARG A 471 13.74 -17.53 12.26
N GLY A 472 12.45 -17.34 12.56
CA GLY A 472 11.35 -17.98 11.83
C GLY A 472 11.31 -17.53 10.37
N LEU A 473 11.46 -16.24 10.13
CA LEU A 473 11.46 -15.64 8.79
C LEU A 473 12.67 -16.12 7.97
N ALA A 474 13.87 -16.10 8.54
CA ALA A 474 15.06 -16.65 7.88
C ALA A 474 14.90 -18.12 7.54
N ARG A 475 14.34 -18.93 8.46
CA ARG A 475 14.04 -20.36 8.20
C ARG A 475 13.04 -20.55 7.06
N TYR A 476 12.03 -19.69 6.96
CA TYR A 476 11.06 -19.70 5.88
C TYR A 476 11.74 -19.46 4.53
N HIS A 477 12.55 -18.41 4.41
CA HIS A 477 13.27 -18.11 3.18
C HIS A 477 14.29 -19.18 2.82
N ASP A 478 15.08 -19.69 3.76
CA ASP A 478 16.05 -20.77 3.50
C ASP A 478 15.38 -22.08 3.05
N ARG A 479 14.25 -22.45 3.68
CA ARG A 479 13.57 -23.73 3.40
C ARG A 479 12.87 -23.74 2.05
N PHE A 480 12.31 -22.59 1.64
CA PHE A 480 11.49 -22.48 0.43
C PHE A 480 12.14 -21.66 -0.68
N ARG A 481 13.44 -21.41 -0.58
CA ARG A 481 14.18 -20.70 -1.63
C ARG A 481 13.97 -21.34 -3.00
N HIS A 482 13.61 -20.53 -3.99
CA HIS A 482 13.27 -20.91 -5.37
C HIS A 482 12.05 -21.84 -5.50
N ALA A 483 11.22 -21.92 -4.48
CA ALA A 483 10.01 -22.73 -4.45
C ALA A 483 8.76 -21.88 -4.13
N ASN A 484 7.60 -22.54 -4.06
CA ASN A 484 6.38 -21.97 -3.57
C ASN A 484 6.11 -22.43 -2.15
N ALA A 485 5.59 -21.55 -1.33
CA ALA A 485 5.22 -21.82 0.04
C ALA A 485 3.76 -21.44 0.30
N SER A 486 3.07 -22.25 1.11
CA SER A 486 1.72 -21.96 1.58
C SER A 486 1.76 -21.20 2.91
N ARG A 487 0.57 -20.68 3.33
CA ARG A 487 0.39 -20.13 4.68
C ARG A 487 0.79 -21.13 5.77
N THR A 488 0.49 -22.42 5.56
CA THR A 488 0.84 -23.48 6.52
C THR A 488 2.34 -23.68 6.63
N ASP A 489 3.07 -23.53 5.53
CA ASP A 489 4.53 -23.60 5.51
C ASP A 489 5.16 -22.42 6.26
N TRP A 490 4.63 -21.20 6.05
CA TRP A 490 5.06 -20.01 6.77
C TRP A 490 4.78 -20.11 8.28
N LEU A 491 3.54 -20.46 8.65
CA LEU A 491 3.16 -20.65 10.05
C LEU A 491 4.05 -21.68 10.76
N ARG A 492 4.29 -22.82 10.13
CA ARG A 492 5.17 -23.86 10.67
C ARG A 492 6.57 -23.34 10.97
N CYS A 493 7.13 -22.50 10.10
CA CYS A 493 8.44 -21.89 10.35
C CYS A 493 8.42 -20.94 11.56
N MET A 494 7.32 -20.18 11.76
CA MET A 494 7.14 -19.32 12.93
C MET A 494 6.96 -20.15 14.20
N GLU A 495 6.10 -21.16 14.17
CA GLU A 495 5.81 -22.06 15.28
C GLU A 495 7.05 -22.83 15.74
N GLU A 496 7.84 -23.38 14.82
CA GLU A 496 9.10 -24.03 15.13
C GLU A 496 10.14 -23.08 15.75
N ALA A 497 10.15 -21.80 15.37
CA ALA A 497 11.07 -20.81 15.92
C ALA A 497 10.65 -20.30 17.30
N ALA A 498 9.32 -20.26 17.56
CA ALA A 498 8.72 -19.74 18.78
C ALA A 498 8.47 -20.81 19.84
N GLY A 499 8.28 -22.08 19.42
CA GLY A 499 7.75 -23.14 20.29
C GLY A 499 6.29 -22.91 20.69
N GLN A 500 5.50 -22.22 19.85
CA GLN A 500 4.10 -21.86 20.09
C GLN A 500 3.26 -22.25 18.86
N ASP A 501 1.95 -22.49 19.05
CA ASP A 501 0.98 -22.78 18.00
C ASP A 501 0.23 -21.50 17.64
N PHE A 502 0.14 -21.21 16.32
CA PHE A 502 -0.61 -20.09 15.75
C PHE A 502 -1.71 -20.52 14.79
N THR A 503 -1.92 -21.83 14.63
CA THR A 503 -2.88 -22.40 13.67
C THR A 503 -4.30 -21.88 13.90
N THR A 504 -4.77 -21.86 15.15
CA THR A 504 -6.11 -21.35 15.49
C THR A 504 -6.25 -19.85 15.22
N MET A 505 -5.25 -19.07 15.59
CA MET A 505 -5.21 -17.64 15.33
C MET A 505 -5.29 -17.36 13.83
N ALA A 506 -4.46 -18.02 13.03
CA ALA A 506 -4.45 -17.87 11.58
C ALA A 506 -5.77 -18.29 10.92
N ALA A 507 -6.37 -19.40 11.36
CA ALA A 507 -7.64 -19.89 10.84
C ALA A 507 -8.79 -18.88 11.02
N VAL A 508 -8.69 -17.99 12.01
CA VAL A 508 -9.69 -16.93 12.23
C VAL A 508 -9.28 -15.67 11.45
N TRP A 509 -8.09 -15.14 11.68
CA TRP A 509 -7.68 -13.86 11.11
C TRP A 509 -7.64 -13.85 9.58
N LEU A 510 -7.28 -14.94 8.94
CA LEU A 510 -7.19 -15.02 7.49
C LEU A 510 -8.56 -15.20 6.82
N LYS A 511 -9.54 -15.82 7.52
CA LYS A 511 -10.84 -16.17 6.94
C LYS A 511 -12.00 -15.30 7.38
N GLU A 512 -11.81 -14.45 8.40
CA GLU A 512 -12.88 -13.62 8.95
C GLU A 512 -12.70 -12.15 8.58
N LYS A 513 -13.82 -11.50 8.31
CA LYS A 513 -13.92 -10.05 8.17
C LYS A 513 -13.96 -9.40 9.54
N GLU A 514 -13.83 -8.09 9.57
CA GLU A 514 -13.89 -7.28 10.78
C GLU A 514 -12.73 -7.54 11.74
N TYR A 515 -12.91 -7.18 13.00
CA TYR A 515 -11.89 -7.20 14.03
C TYR A 515 -12.52 -7.29 15.43
N PRO A 516 -11.76 -7.74 16.45
CA PRO A 516 -12.23 -7.80 17.83
C PRO A 516 -12.44 -6.41 18.43
N VAL A 517 -13.50 -6.31 19.26
CA VAL A 517 -13.64 -5.25 20.26
C VAL A 517 -13.44 -5.89 21.63
N LEU A 518 -12.37 -5.49 22.31
CA LEU A 518 -12.04 -5.98 23.65
C LEU A 518 -12.59 -5.00 24.68
N THR A 519 -13.67 -5.36 25.36
CA THR A 519 -14.20 -4.60 26.50
C THR A 519 -13.44 -4.99 27.76
N VAL A 520 -12.91 -4.02 28.48
CA VAL A 520 -12.16 -4.26 29.72
C VAL A 520 -12.73 -3.45 30.87
N ALA A 521 -12.66 -4.02 32.09
CA ALA A 521 -13.05 -3.37 33.32
C ALA A 521 -11.96 -3.60 34.39
N PRO A 522 -11.27 -2.52 34.82
CA PRO A 522 -10.27 -2.61 35.87
C PRO A 522 -10.88 -2.59 37.30
N ALA A 523 -10.22 -3.27 38.22
CA ALA A 523 -10.46 -3.18 39.65
C ALA A 523 -9.14 -3.27 40.42
N TYR A 524 -9.03 -2.54 41.54
CA TYR A 524 -7.88 -2.61 42.43
C TYR A 524 -8.31 -2.83 43.85
N ASP A 525 -7.72 -3.85 44.51
CA ASP A 525 -7.90 -4.12 45.95
C ASP A 525 -6.67 -3.62 46.70
N PRO A 526 -6.82 -2.54 47.51
CA PRO A 526 -5.70 -1.99 48.27
C PRO A 526 -5.29 -2.89 49.48
N GLY A 527 -6.20 -3.76 49.96
CA GLY A 527 -5.91 -4.67 51.08
C GLY A 527 -5.00 -5.82 50.65
N GLU A 528 -5.22 -6.36 49.47
CA GLU A 528 -4.40 -7.43 48.88
C GLU A 528 -3.30 -6.91 47.96
N ARG A 529 -3.25 -5.61 47.70
CA ARG A 529 -2.38 -4.99 46.69
C ARG A 529 -2.49 -5.71 45.35
N ARG A 530 -3.73 -6.00 44.97
CA ARG A 530 -4.05 -6.79 43.77
C ARG A 530 -4.79 -5.94 42.76
N PHE A 531 -4.28 -5.91 41.55
CA PHE A 531 -4.97 -5.37 40.36
C PHE A 531 -5.62 -6.50 39.59
N THR A 532 -6.85 -6.28 39.14
CA THR A 532 -7.62 -7.22 38.31
C THR A 532 -8.16 -6.51 37.10
N LEU A 533 -7.94 -7.07 35.91
CA LEU A 533 -8.53 -6.62 34.66
C LEU A 533 -9.44 -7.73 34.12
N THR A 534 -10.75 -7.55 34.26
CA THR A 534 -11.71 -8.42 33.58
C THR A 534 -11.86 -7.99 32.14
N TYR A 535 -12.00 -8.96 31.22
CA TYR A 535 -12.17 -8.68 29.81
C TYR A 535 -13.29 -9.54 29.19
N ARG A 536 -13.85 -9.02 28.08
CA ARG A 536 -14.73 -9.73 27.15
C ARG A 536 -14.44 -9.27 25.74
N GLN A 537 -14.25 -10.22 24.81
CA GLN A 537 -14.10 -9.90 23.40
C GLN A 537 -15.40 -10.09 22.63
N SER A 538 -15.57 -9.32 21.53
CA SER A 538 -16.61 -9.58 20.53
C SER A 538 -16.27 -10.82 19.72
N ARG A 539 -17.29 -11.53 19.23
CA ARG A 539 -17.12 -12.64 18.28
C ARG A 539 -16.99 -12.11 16.85
N THR A 540 -16.46 -12.96 15.96
CA THR A 540 -16.50 -12.71 14.52
C THR A 540 -17.93 -12.74 14.00
N PRO A 541 -18.21 -12.24 12.78
CA PRO A 541 -19.52 -12.40 12.13
C PRO A 541 -20.01 -13.84 12.06
N ALA A 542 -19.12 -14.81 11.89
CA ALA A 542 -19.43 -16.24 11.91
C ALA A 542 -19.50 -16.84 13.34
N GLY A 543 -19.42 -16.03 14.40
CA GLY A 543 -19.55 -16.46 15.78
C GLY A 543 -18.30 -17.09 16.40
N ARG A 544 -17.15 -17.04 15.73
CA ARG A 544 -15.85 -17.54 16.22
C ARG A 544 -15.22 -16.58 17.20
N LEU A 545 -14.26 -17.03 17.99
CA LEU A 545 -13.45 -16.19 18.86
C LEU A 545 -12.16 -15.76 18.15
N TRP A 546 -11.77 -14.54 18.38
CA TRP A 546 -10.47 -14.02 17.95
C TRP A 546 -9.37 -14.47 18.90
N GLU A 547 -8.16 -14.50 18.39
CA GLU A 547 -6.97 -14.75 19.18
C GLU A 547 -5.92 -13.71 18.83
N PHE A 548 -5.44 -12.95 19.85
CA PHE A 548 -4.55 -11.81 19.60
C PHE A 548 -3.71 -11.45 20.83
N PRO A 549 -2.55 -10.76 20.67
CA PRO A 549 -1.80 -10.17 21.76
C PRO A 549 -2.53 -8.95 22.32
N PHE A 550 -2.57 -8.83 23.62
CA PHE A 550 -3.04 -7.63 24.31
C PHE A 550 -1.97 -7.16 25.30
N ARG A 551 -1.34 -6.01 25.01
CA ARG A 551 -0.33 -5.39 25.86
C ARG A 551 -0.94 -4.24 26.62
N PHE A 552 -0.72 -4.20 27.93
CA PHE A 552 -1.16 -3.11 28.80
C PHE A 552 -0.17 -2.88 29.94
N ALA A 553 -0.20 -1.68 30.53
CA ALA A 553 0.58 -1.35 31.68
C ALA A 553 -0.25 -0.68 32.79
N LEU A 554 0.16 -0.89 34.02
CA LEU A 554 -0.24 -0.11 35.18
C LEU A 554 0.78 1.02 35.36
N VAL A 555 0.33 2.27 35.37
CA VAL A 555 1.24 3.42 35.40
C VAL A 555 0.96 4.31 36.61
N ASP A 556 2.03 4.80 37.28
CA ASP A 556 1.92 5.71 38.42
C ASP A 556 1.67 7.18 37.96
N ALA A 557 1.48 8.06 38.94
CA ALA A 557 1.23 9.48 38.67
C ALA A 557 2.43 10.24 38.04
N ASP A 558 3.64 9.68 38.12
CA ASP A 558 4.84 10.23 37.50
C ASP A 558 5.06 9.71 36.09
N GLY A 559 4.25 8.74 35.61
CA GLY A 559 4.36 8.11 34.31
C GLY A 559 5.31 6.91 34.28
N ARG A 560 5.65 6.33 35.44
CA ARG A 560 6.48 5.12 35.51
C ARG A 560 5.61 3.88 35.46
N ASP A 561 6.03 2.89 34.72
CA ASP A 561 5.35 1.59 34.64
C ASP A 561 5.54 0.85 35.98
N ILE A 562 4.43 0.58 36.68
CA ILE A 562 4.35 -0.33 37.82
C ILE A 562 4.44 -1.77 37.32
N ALA A 563 3.75 -2.07 36.22
CA ALA A 563 3.80 -3.36 35.53
C ALA A 563 3.49 -3.14 34.03
N ASP A 564 4.20 -3.84 33.13
CA ASP A 564 3.95 -3.88 31.71
C ASP A 564 3.82 -5.35 31.28
N THR A 565 2.69 -5.74 30.72
CA THR A 565 2.32 -7.14 30.49
C THR A 565 1.73 -7.32 29.10
N THR A 566 2.15 -8.40 28.44
CA THR A 566 1.54 -8.87 27.19
C THR A 566 0.88 -10.22 27.46
N VAL A 567 -0.41 -10.32 27.17
CA VAL A 567 -1.18 -11.56 27.30
C VAL A 567 -1.77 -11.97 25.96
N ARG A 568 -1.94 -13.26 25.76
CA ARG A 568 -2.63 -13.82 24.61
C ARG A 568 -4.11 -13.98 24.97
N ILE A 569 -4.99 -13.21 24.33
CA ILE A 569 -6.44 -13.32 24.47
C ILE A 569 -6.95 -14.35 23.46
N ALA A 570 -7.60 -15.39 23.95
CA ALA A 570 -8.20 -16.44 23.13
C ALA A 570 -9.62 -16.82 23.61
N ASP A 571 -9.93 -16.55 24.87
CA ASP A 571 -11.23 -16.84 25.49
C ASP A 571 -12.23 -15.69 25.28
N GLU A 572 -13.52 -15.98 25.29
CA GLU A 572 -14.59 -14.98 25.16
C GLU A 572 -14.54 -13.94 26.28
N ALA A 573 -14.26 -14.39 27.50
CA ALA A 573 -14.14 -13.56 28.67
C ALA A 573 -13.17 -14.19 29.67
N GLY A 574 -12.49 -13.37 30.43
CA GLY A 574 -11.55 -13.84 31.45
C GLY A 574 -11.10 -12.73 32.36
N GLU A 575 -10.12 -13.05 33.19
CA GLU A 575 -9.53 -12.16 34.17
C GLU A 575 -8.01 -12.25 34.11
N ILE A 576 -7.36 -11.09 34.20
CA ILE A 576 -5.91 -10.96 34.35
C ILE A 576 -5.65 -10.33 35.71
N ALA A 577 -4.94 -11.03 36.57
CA ALA A 577 -4.63 -10.57 37.94
C ALA A 577 -3.14 -10.32 38.11
N LEU A 578 -2.78 -9.22 38.76
CA LEU A 578 -1.42 -8.83 39.10
C LEU A 578 -1.36 -8.59 40.62
N ASP A 579 -0.59 -9.42 41.32
CA ASP A 579 -0.46 -9.35 42.77
C ASP A 579 0.76 -8.52 43.20
N GLY A 580 0.68 -7.90 44.38
CA GLY A 580 1.77 -7.15 44.93
C GLY A 580 2.09 -5.82 44.29
N VAL A 581 1.16 -5.31 43.50
CA VAL A 581 1.33 -4.05 42.73
C VAL A 581 0.77 -2.86 43.54
N ASP A 582 1.32 -1.68 43.28
CA ASP A 582 0.80 -0.42 43.84
C ASP A 582 -0.41 0.08 43.00
N PRO A 583 -1.28 0.95 43.57
CA PRO A 583 -2.44 1.46 42.86
C PRO A 583 -1.99 2.28 41.66
N PRO A 584 -2.47 1.94 40.42
CA PRO A 584 -2.13 2.74 39.23
C PRO A 584 -2.87 4.09 39.29
N ALA A 585 -2.24 5.12 38.72
CA ALA A 585 -2.87 6.40 38.46
C ALA A 585 -3.70 6.38 37.18
N PHE A 586 -3.29 5.54 36.21
CA PHE A 586 -4.03 5.25 35.00
C PHE A 586 -3.58 3.92 34.39
N LEU A 587 -4.37 3.44 33.42
CA LEU A 587 -4.06 2.25 32.63
C LEU A 587 -3.65 2.64 31.23
N SER A 588 -2.51 2.14 30.78
CA SER A 588 -2.08 2.21 29.37
C SER A 588 -2.50 0.93 28.67
N LEU A 589 -3.65 0.98 27.97
CA LEU A 589 -4.26 -0.17 27.29
C LEU A 589 -3.83 -0.25 25.83
N ASN A 590 -3.69 -1.47 25.28
CA ASN A 590 -3.32 -1.73 23.90
C ASN A 590 -2.03 -1.02 23.49
N ARG A 591 -1.01 -1.09 24.33
CA ARG A 591 0.29 -0.43 24.13
C ARG A 591 0.90 -0.78 22.78
N GLY A 592 1.45 0.24 22.11
CA GLY A 592 1.96 0.11 20.76
C GLY A 592 0.88 -0.29 19.75
N TYR A 593 -0.41 -0.19 20.11
CA TYR A 593 -1.54 -0.72 19.34
C TYR A 593 -1.35 -2.22 19.07
N SER A 594 -1.19 -3.03 20.12
CA SER A 594 -0.70 -4.41 20.08
C SER A 594 -1.52 -5.36 19.22
N PHE A 595 -2.80 -5.09 18.96
CA PHE A 595 -3.64 -5.88 18.07
C PHE A 595 -4.44 -5.00 17.09
N TYR A 596 -4.78 -5.56 15.95
CA TYR A 596 -5.69 -4.96 14.98
C TYR A 596 -7.13 -5.06 15.51
N GLY A 597 -7.66 -3.95 16.04
CA GLY A 597 -8.98 -3.93 16.66
C GLY A 597 -9.17 -2.73 17.58
N LYS A 598 -10.18 -2.80 18.43
CA LYS A 598 -10.52 -1.73 19.36
C LYS A 598 -10.57 -2.21 20.79
N THR A 599 -10.15 -1.36 21.73
CA THR A 599 -10.32 -1.58 23.17
C THR A 599 -11.43 -0.67 23.67
N ALA A 600 -12.49 -1.26 24.25
CA ALA A 600 -13.60 -0.52 24.82
C ALA A 600 -13.37 -0.39 26.33
N CYS A 601 -13.04 0.82 26.77
CA CYS A 601 -12.92 1.23 28.16
C CYS A 601 -13.35 2.69 28.27
N ARG A 602 -13.91 3.09 29.37
CA ARG A 602 -14.30 4.49 29.63
C ARG A 602 -13.63 5.01 30.90
N PRO A 603 -12.31 5.24 30.89
CA PRO A 603 -11.62 5.80 32.03
C PRO A 603 -12.13 7.22 32.35
N PRO A 604 -12.02 7.71 33.58
CA PRO A 604 -12.27 9.09 33.92
C PRO A 604 -11.49 10.08 33.05
N GLU A 605 -12.02 11.26 32.82
CA GLU A 605 -11.36 12.27 31.97
C GLU A 605 -10.01 12.71 32.52
N ASP A 606 -9.90 12.80 33.89
CA ASP A 606 -8.64 13.13 34.56
C ASP A 606 -7.56 12.08 34.29
N GLU A 607 -7.90 10.79 34.26
CA GLU A 607 -6.97 9.72 33.95
C GLU A 607 -6.49 9.85 32.49
N LEU A 608 -7.38 10.12 31.52
CA LEU A 608 -7.00 10.34 30.14
C LEU A 608 -6.07 11.53 29.98
N HIS A 609 -6.36 12.66 30.65
CA HIS A 609 -5.46 13.82 30.64
C HIS A 609 -4.07 13.48 31.18
N LEU A 610 -4.02 12.72 32.28
CA LEU A 610 -2.77 12.25 32.85
C LEU A 610 -2.03 11.31 31.92
N GLN A 611 -2.73 10.36 31.31
CA GLN A 611 -2.18 9.43 30.33
C GLN A 611 -1.59 10.15 29.11
N VAL A 612 -2.30 11.11 28.51
CA VAL A 612 -1.79 11.90 27.38
C VAL A 612 -0.48 12.60 27.74
N MET A 613 -0.34 13.09 28.96
CA MET A 613 0.84 13.83 29.39
C MET A 613 1.99 12.94 29.87
N LYS A 614 1.74 11.75 30.38
CA LYS A 614 2.69 11.00 31.20
C LYS A 614 2.95 9.56 30.74
N ASP A 615 2.10 8.96 29.90
CA ASP A 615 2.30 7.58 29.46
C ASP A 615 3.67 7.42 28.82
N SER A 616 4.41 6.40 29.21
CA SER A 616 5.70 6.04 28.62
C SER A 616 5.54 5.48 27.20
N ASP A 617 4.34 4.95 26.85
CA ASP A 617 3.99 4.55 25.49
C ASP A 617 3.39 5.74 24.71
N ILE A 618 4.15 6.28 23.76
CA ILE A 618 3.70 7.41 22.94
C ILE A 618 2.43 7.07 22.13
N VAL A 619 2.27 5.83 21.70
CA VAL A 619 1.04 5.37 21.04
C VAL A 619 -0.13 5.37 22.01
N GLY A 620 0.08 4.98 23.26
CA GLY A 620 -0.90 5.09 24.34
C GLY A 620 -1.29 6.55 24.62
N ARG A 621 -0.32 7.50 24.63
CA ARG A 621 -0.60 8.95 24.68
C ARG A 621 -1.50 9.40 23.54
N PHE A 622 -1.19 8.95 22.32
CA PHE A 622 -1.95 9.30 21.11
C PHE A 622 -3.40 8.77 21.17
N THR A 623 -3.59 7.49 21.53
CA THR A 623 -4.95 6.92 21.63
C THR A 623 -5.78 7.56 22.74
N ALA A 624 -5.16 7.97 23.84
CA ALA A 624 -5.82 8.73 24.92
C ALA A 624 -6.23 10.15 24.45
N LEU A 625 -5.40 10.81 23.63
CA LEU A 625 -5.76 12.09 23.01
C LEU A 625 -6.98 11.93 22.08
N LEU A 626 -7.00 10.86 21.24
CA LEU A 626 -8.15 10.57 20.38
C LEU A 626 -9.42 10.32 21.21
N ALA A 627 -9.33 9.63 22.36
CA ALA A 627 -10.46 9.41 23.25
C ALA A 627 -10.99 10.70 23.89
N LEU A 628 -10.12 11.65 24.22
CA LEU A 628 -10.54 12.99 24.67
C LEU A 628 -11.19 13.79 23.52
N ALA A 629 -10.61 13.74 22.33
CA ALA A 629 -11.17 14.40 21.15
C ALA A 629 -12.55 13.84 20.78
N ASP A 630 -12.75 12.51 20.86
CA ASP A 630 -14.06 11.85 20.69
C ASP A 630 -15.12 12.42 21.63
N ARG A 631 -14.79 12.59 22.92
CA ARG A 631 -15.70 13.16 23.92
C ARG A 631 -16.06 14.62 23.61
N GLU A 632 -15.06 15.42 23.21
CA GLU A 632 -15.31 16.81 22.83
C GLU A 632 -16.22 16.90 21.60
N MET A 633 -15.95 16.09 20.58
CA MET A 633 -16.77 16.06 19.36
C MET A 633 -18.17 15.57 19.64
N LEU A 634 -18.34 14.49 20.40
CA LEU A 634 -19.66 13.96 20.78
C LEU A 634 -20.51 15.02 21.50
N ARG A 635 -19.92 15.77 22.43
CA ARG A 635 -20.58 16.85 23.16
C ARG A 635 -21.05 17.96 22.22
N LEU A 636 -20.26 18.34 21.22
CA LEU A 636 -20.62 19.33 20.20
C LEU A 636 -21.70 18.82 19.25
N LEU A 637 -21.73 17.53 18.95
CA LEU A 637 -22.76 16.90 18.11
C LEU A 637 -24.10 16.79 18.84
N GLU A 638 -24.09 16.53 20.15
CA GLU A 638 -25.30 16.47 20.99
C GLU A 638 -25.86 17.88 21.32
N ASP A 639 -24.97 18.86 21.51
CA ASP A 639 -25.32 20.26 21.73
C ASP A 639 -24.42 21.19 20.91
N PRO A 640 -24.83 21.60 19.73
CA PRO A 640 -24.05 22.51 18.89
C PRO A 640 -23.75 23.89 19.54
N GLY A 641 -24.45 24.25 20.63
CA GLY A 641 -24.18 25.46 21.42
C GLY A 641 -23.11 25.26 22.51
N ALA A 642 -22.65 24.03 22.73
CA ALA A 642 -21.66 23.74 23.75
C ALA A 642 -20.32 24.40 23.44
N ALA A 643 -19.63 24.92 24.45
CA ALA A 643 -18.27 25.42 24.29
C ALA A 643 -17.25 24.29 24.38
N VAL A 644 -16.18 24.32 23.58
CA VAL A 644 -15.05 23.40 23.71
C VAL A 644 -14.37 23.59 25.07
N SER A 645 -13.94 22.50 25.70
CA SER A 645 -13.26 22.53 26.98
C SER A 645 -11.96 23.32 26.90
N ASP A 646 -11.80 24.32 27.79
CA ASP A 646 -10.57 25.08 27.93
C ASP A 646 -9.38 24.16 28.27
N ARG A 647 -9.61 23.14 29.10
CA ARG A 647 -8.61 22.15 29.49
C ARG A 647 -8.12 21.33 28.31
N PHE A 648 -9.02 20.93 27.40
CA PHE A 648 -8.65 20.21 26.17
C PHE A 648 -7.85 21.11 25.22
N ALA A 649 -8.29 22.36 25.06
CA ALA A 649 -7.58 23.31 24.22
C ALA A 649 -6.16 23.60 24.73
N ASP A 650 -5.99 23.77 26.06
CA ASP A 650 -4.68 23.98 26.70
C ASP A 650 -3.79 22.72 26.60
N LEU A 651 -4.38 21.52 26.70
CA LEU A 651 -3.66 20.25 26.48
C LEU A 651 -3.07 20.19 25.07
N CYS A 652 -3.84 20.47 24.03
CA CYS A 652 -3.35 20.45 22.65
C CYS A 652 -2.16 21.40 22.44
N ILE A 653 -2.17 22.58 23.08
CA ILE A 653 -1.06 23.52 23.04
C ILE A 653 0.17 23.01 23.81
N ALA A 654 -0.04 22.40 24.97
CA ALA A 654 1.05 21.80 25.75
C ALA A 654 1.77 20.70 24.96
N LEU A 655 1.02 19.87 24.22
CA LEU A 655 1.56 18.83 23.35
C LEU A 655 2.34 19.43 22.17
N LEU A 656 1.81 20.47 21.50
CA LEU A 656 2.52 21.17 20.43
C LEU A 656 3.79 21.87 20.94
N ALA A 657 3.83 22.26 22.20
CA ALA A 657 4.99 22.92 22.83
C ALA A 657 6.04 21.92 23.34
N ASP A 658 5.69 20.65 23.49
CA ASP A 658 6.60 19.57 23.93
C ASP A 658 7.58 19.22 22.80
N ASP A 659 8.82 19.71 22.91
CA ASP A 659 9.85 19.50 21.88
C ASP A 659 10.26 18.03 21.77
N HIS A 660 10.31 17.28 22.89
CA HIS A 660 10.64 15.86 22.87
C HIS A 660 9.56 15.04 22.15
N LEU A 661 8.29 15.28 22.46
CA LEU A 661 7.18 14.62 21.79
C LEU A 661 7.19 14.93 20.27
N MET A 662 7.45 16.18 19.91
CA MET A 662 7.50 16.59 18.49
C MET A 662 8.70 15.99 17.75
N GLU A 663 9.80 15.73 18.43
CA GLU A 663 10.96 15.03 17.86
C GLU A 663 10.67 13.52 17.68
N GLU A 664 9.93 12.89 18.58
CA GLU A 664 9.63 11.47 18.50
C GLU A 664 8.42 11.10 17.66
N ALA A 665 7.35 11.90 17.69
CA ALA A 665 6.08 11.60 17.05
C ALA A 665 5.73 12.54 15.88
N GLY A 666 6.34 13.71 15.81
CA GLY A 666 5.99 14.74 14.82
C GLY A 666 4.63 15.40 15.07
N GLY A 667 4.30 16.39 14.24
CA GLY A 667 3.01 17.08 14.32
C GLY A 667 1.80 16.20 13.99
N GLN A 668 2.00 15.03 13.38
CA GLN A 668 0.94 14.03 13.15
C GLN A 668 0.28 13.57 14.45
N PHE A 669 0.96 13.66 15.60
CA PHE A 669 0.41 13.36 16.91
C PHE A 669 -0.85 14.17 17.23
N LEU A 670 -0.98 15.38 16.69
CA LEU A 670 -2.14 16.27 16.88
C LEU A 670 -3.25 16.06 15.84
N THR A 671 -3.24 14.98 15.08
CA THR A 671 -4.30 14.67 14.13
C THR A 671 -5.59 14.33 14.89
N ILE A 672 -6.61 15.19 14.77
CA ILE A 672 -7.97 14.93 15.26
C ILE A 672 -8.83 14.57 14.05
N PHE A 673 -9.30 13.33 14.01
CA PHE A 673 -10.19 12.88 12.94
C PHE A 673 -11.60 13.49 13.08
N PRO A 674 -12.30 13.80 11.99
CA PRO A 674 -13.72 14.12 12.00
C PRO A 674 -14.55 12.83 12.16
N SER A 675 -14.45 12.18 13.32
CA SER A 675 -15.09 10.90 13.62
C SER A 675 -15.41 10.80 15.11
N VAL A 676 -16.44 10.01 15.43
CA VAL A 676 -16.80 9.64 16.80
C VAL A 676 -17.16 8.15 16.86
N GLU A 677 -16.95 7.53 18.03
CA GLU A 677 -17.30 6.12 18.27
C GLU A 677 -18.83 5.90 18.39
N ASP A 678 -19.60 6.94 18.70
CA ASP A 678 -21.04 6.83 18.84
C ASP A 678 -21.72 6.62 17.49
N VAL A 679 -22.35 5.44 17.35
CA VAL A 679 -22.98 4.98 16.11
C VAL A 679 -24.07 5.92 15.59
N ARG A 680 -24.66 6.76 16.47
CA ARG A 680 -25.67 7.76 16.06
C ARG A 680 -25.11 8.81 15.13
N PHE A 681 -23.81 9.10 15.19
CA PHE A 681 -23.15 10.19 14.47
C PHE A 681 -21.99 9.75 13.57
N THR A 682 -21.51 8.49 13.66
CA THR A 682 -20.29 8.00 12.98
C THR A 682 -20.24 8.33 11.49
N HIS A 683 -21.38 8.44 10.81
CA HIS A 683 -21.46 8.71 9.37
C HIS A 683 -22.24 10.01 9.04
N HIS A 684 -22.27 10.97 9.95
CA HIS A 684 -22.79 12.32 9.73
C HIS A 684 -21.63 13.25 9.31
N TYR A 685 -21.15 13.08 8.10
CA TYR A 685 -19.85 13.61 7.63
C TYR A 685 -19.71 15.13 7.76
N ARG A 686 -20.76 15.90 7.42
CA ARG A 686 -20.77 17.36 7.56
C ARG A 686 -20.69 17.79 9.03
N ALA A 687 -21.52 17.21 9.87
CA ALA A 687 -21.57 17.56 11.28
C ALA A 687 -20.27 17.22 12.01
N LEU A 688 -19.64 16.08 11.68
CA LEU A 688 -18.34 15.68 12.22
C LEU A 688 -17.23 16.66 11.82
N TYR A 689 -17.22 17.08 10.55
CA TYR A 689 -16.27 18.07 10.07
C TYR A 689 -16.43 19.40 10.80
N ASP A 690 -17.67 19.90 10.93
CA ASP A 690 -17.97 21.16 11.61
C ASP A 690 -17.60 21.13 13.09
N ALA A 691 -17.83 20.01 13.80
CA ALA A 691 -17.42 19.81 15.19
C ALA A 691 -15.89 19.86 15.35
N ARG A 692 -15.13 19.20 14.44
CA ARG A 692 -13.67 19.30 14.45
C ARG A 692 -13.20 20.75 14.20
N GLN A 693 -13.80 21.47 13.25
CA GLN A 693 -13.45 22.86 12.98
C GLN A 693 -13.75 23.77 14.20
N ALA A 694 -14.83 23.49 14.93
CA ALA A 694 -15.15 24.22 16.18
C ALA A 694 -14.06 23.99 17.25
N ILE A 695 -13.54 22.76 17.37
CA ILE A 695 -12.42 22.44 18.27
C ILE A 695 -11.17 23.24 17.88
N TYR A 696 -10.76 23.20 16.62
CA TYR A 696 -9.58 23.93 16.15
C TYR A 696 -9.74 25.45 16.34
N ALA A 697 -10.93 25.99 16.04
CA ALA A 697 -11.22 27.40 16.27
C ALA A 697 -11.17 27.82 17.75
N ALA A 698 -11.60 26.94 18.66
CA ALA A 698 -11.48 27.19 20.10
C ALA A 698 -10.02 27.20 20.56
N ILE A 699 -9.21 26.22 20.11
CA ILE A 699 -7.77 26.19 20.37
C ILE A 699 -7.10 27.45 19.85
N ALA A 700 -7.42 27.86 18.61
CA ALA A 700 -6.82 29.03 17.96
C ALA A 700 -7.18 30.34 18.69
N ARG A 701 -8.48 30.54 19.05
CA ARG A 701 -8.92 31.78 19.76
C ARG A 701 -8.26 31.92 21.12
N ARG A 702 -8.13 30.81 21.86
CA ARG A 702 -7.55 30.81 23.18
C ARG A 702 -6.04 30.97 23.19
N ASN A 703 -5.34 30.43 22.22
CA ASN A 703 -3.88 30.23 22.25
C ASN A 703 -3.17 30.84 21.02
N ARG A 704 -3.76 31.87 20.39
CA ARG A 704 -3.29 32.46 19.13
C ARG A 704 -1.80 32.83 19.15
N ASP A 705 -1.38 33.59 20.17
CA ASP A 705 0.00 34.10 20.22
C ASP A 705 1.02 32.99 20.45
N THR A 706 0.66 31.96 21.23
CA THR A 706 1.48 30.76 21.42
C THR A 706 1.63 29.99 20.11
N LEU A 707 0.54 29.78 19.38
CA LEU A 707 0.55 29.10 18.07
C LEU A 707 1.43 29.86 17.06
N LEU A 708 1.31 31.19 16.99
CA LEU A 708 2.15 32.03 16.13
C LEU A 708 3.64 31.91 16.51
N SER A 709 3.95 31.84 17.82
CA SER A 709 5.33 31.64 18.31
C SER A 709 5.86 30.27 17.91
N LEU A 710 5.09 29.20 18.12
CA LEU A 710 5.47 27.84 17.74
C LEU A 710 5.66 27.72 16.22
N TYR A 711 4.75 28.30 15.43
CA TYR A 711 4.86 28.36 13.97
C TYR A 711 6.17 29.03 13.53
N ARG A 712 6.49 30.20 14.09
CA ARG A 712 7.72 30.94 13.76
C ARG A 712 8.98 30.14 14.14
N ARG A 713 8.96 29.49 15.31
CA ARG A 713 10.09 28.65 15.79
C ARG A 713 10.31 27.47 14.87
N ALA A 714 9.23 26.78 14.46
CA ALA A 714 9.32 25.65 13.53
C ALA A 714 9.72 26.07 12.10
N SER A 715 9.49 27.33 11.73
CA SER A 715 9.91 27.90 10.45
C SER A 715 11.39 28.27 10.42
N ALA A 716 12.01 28.53 11.58
CA ALA A 716 13.43 28.89 11.67
C ALA A 716 14.32 27.64 11.49
N GLY A 717 15.47 27.81 10.80
CA GLY A 717 16.48 26.76 10.67
C GLY A 717 16.15 25.67 9.64
N ALA A 718 15.33 25.98 8.63
CA ALA A 718 15.13 25.06 7.50
C ALA A 718 16.45 24.78 6.78
N PRO A 719 16.80 23.50 6.47
CA PRO A 719 18.00 23.19 5.70
C PRO A 719 17.96 23.84 4.32
N THR A 720 19.11 24.31 3.83
CA THR A 720 19.24 24.98 2.52
C THR A 720 19.52 24.03 1.37
N GLY A 721 19.50 22.69 1.62
CA GLY A 721 19.76 21.67 0.60
C GLY A 721 19.43 20.26 1.09
N PRO A 722 19.53 19.25 0.22
CA PRO A 722 19.28 17.88 0.58
C PRO A 722 20.33 17.37 1.58
N GLY A 723 19.84 16.92 2.75
CA GLY A 723 20.64 16.30 3.80
C GLY A 723 20.66 14.77 3.75
N SER A 724 21.18 14.15 4.82
CA SER A 724 21.01 12.70 5.06
C SER A 724 19.54 12.35 5.27
N LEU A 725 19.19 11.06 5.19
CA LEU A 725 17.79 10.60 5.43
C LEU A 725 17.32 10.94 6.85
N GLU A 726 18.22 10.90 7.83
CA GLU A 726 17.92 11.27 9.22
C GLU A 726 17.65 12.77 9.37
N GLU A 727 18.41 13.63 8.68
CA GLU A 727 18.17 15.08 8.64
C GLU A 727 16.87 15.43 7.96
N GLU A 728 16.53 14.71 6.89
CA GLU A 728 15.25 14.86 6.19
C GLU A 728 14.07 14.43 7.08
N ALA A 729 14.18 13.30 7.79
CA ALA A 729 13.18 12.85 8.75
C ALA A 729 12.94 13.89 9.85
N ALA A 730 14.01 14.54 10.35
CA ALA A 730 13.89 15.63 11.31
C ALA A 730 13.22 16.87 10.70
N ALA A 731 13.52 17.19 9.43
CA ALA A 731 12.91 18.32 8.72
C ALA A 731 11.41 18.07 8.49
N ILE A 732 11.03 16.86 8.14
CA ILE A 732 9.62 16.42 7.99
C ILE A 732 8.85 16.66 9.29
N ARG A 733 9.35 16.21 10.45
CA ARG A 733 8.71 16.43 11.75
C ARG A 733 8.55 17.92 12.08
N ARG A 734 9.54 18.76 11.76
CA ARG A 734 9.43 20.22 11.95
C ARG A 734 8.34 20.82 11.05
N ARG A 735 8.27 20.43 9.77
CA ARG A 735 7.23 20.90 8.85
C ARG A 735 5.83 20.44 9.30
N GLN A 736 5.68 19.22 9.80
CA GLN A 736 4.43 18.73 10.36
C GLN A 736 3.98 19.59 11.54
N ARG A 737 4.86 19.89 12.50
CA ARG A 737 4.55 20.78 13.63
C ARG A 737 4.16 22.18 13.17
N LYS A 738 4.90 22.74 12.22
CA LYS A 738 4.61 24.05 11.62
C LYS A 738 3.22 24.07 10.99
N ASN A 739 2.92 23.08 10.15
CA ASN A 739 1.65 23.03 9.42
C ASN A 739 0.46 22.67 10.33
N ALA A 740 0.67 21.93 11.42
CA ALA A 740 -0.35 21.73 12.45
C ALA A 740 -0.73 23.06 13.13
N CYS A 741 0.26 23.89 13.50
CA CYS A 741 -0.03 25.22 14.02
C CYS A 741 -0.78 26.10 13.00
N LEU A 742 -0.37 26.04 11.73
CA LEU A 742 -0.98 26.84 10.66
C LEU A 742 -2.43 26.42 10.40
N SER A 743 -2.72 25.12 10.37
CA SER A 743 -4.08 24.58 10.19
C SER A 743 -5.04 25.01 11.30
N ILE A 744 -4.55 25.01 12.55
CA ILE A 744 -5.33 25.49 13.70
C ILE A 744 -5.58 27.00 13.58
N LEU A 745 -4.54 27.81 13.28
CA LEU A 745 -4.63 29.26 13.11
C LEU A 745 -5.57 29.65 11.95
N ALA A 746 -5.59 28.90 10.86
CA ALA A 746 -6.42 29.18 9.67
C ALA A 746 -7.90 29.23 10.00
N THR A 747 -8.38 28.50 11.02
CA THR A 747 -9.79 28.53 11.47
C THR A 747 -10.25 29.90 12.01
N LEU A 748 -9.32 30.82 12.28
CA LEU A 748 -9.66 32.20 12.67
C LEU A 748 -10.15 33.06 11.49
N ASP A 749 -9.75 32.71 10.27
CA ASP A 749 -10.14 33.31 8.99
C ASP A 749 -10.09 34.86 9.01
N THR A 750 -8.98 35.41 9.52
CA THR A 750 -8.76 36.87 9.64
C THR A 750 -7.74 37.35 8.60
N PRO A 751 -7.77 38.68 8.24
CA PRO A 751 -6.83 39.24 7.27
C PRO A 751 -5.36 38.97 7.61
N GLU A 752 -4.98 39.01 8.90
CA GLU A 752 -3.62 38.70 9.33
C GLU A 752 -3.23 37.22 9.08
N ILE A 753 -4.20 36.33 9.27
CA ILE A 753 -3.96 34.90 8.97
C ILE A 753 -3.92 34.68 7.46
N HIS A 754 -4.76 35.34 6.68
CA HIS A 754 -4.66 35.31 5.20
C HIS A 754 -3.26 35.74 4.73
N GLU A 755 -2.71 36.85 5.25
CA GLU A 755 -1.35 37.27 4.95
C GLU A 755 -0.31 36.21 5.31
N LEU A 756 -0.50 35.49 6.45
CA LEU A 756 0.40 34.41 6.87
C LEU A 756 0.36 33.23 5.90
N LEU A 757 -0.85 32.80 5.48
CA LEU A 757 -1.07 31.73 4.50
C LEU A 757 -0.45 32.10 3.15
N LEU A 758 -0.74 33.31 2.63
CA LEU A 758 -0.21 33.80 1.36
C LEU A 758 1.32 33.88 1.38
N ARG A 759 1.90 34.32 2.49
CA ARG A 759 3.34 34.37 2.68
C ARG A 759 3.93 32.97 2.63
N GLN A 760 3.38 32.00 3.39
CA GLN A 760 3.88 30.62 3.33
C GLN A 760 3.76 30.06 1.92
N PHE A 761 2.64 30.26 1.24
CA PHE A 761 2.44 29.77 -0.14
C PHE A 761 3.53 30.28 -1.08
N ARG A 762 3.86 31.59 -1.02
CA ARG A 762 4.83 32.24 -1.91
C ARG A 762 6.28 31.96 -1.57
N GLU A 763 6.62 31.85 -0.28
CA GLU A 763 8.00 31.73 0.22
C GLU A 763 8.44 30.29 0.51
N ALA A 764 7.51 29.33 0.50
CA ALA A 764 7.82 27.93 0.81
C ALA A 764 8.82 27.33 -0.18
N THR A 765 9.89 26.77 0.34
CA THR A 765 10.89 26.00 -0.40
C THR A 765 10.53 24.51 -0.48
N ALA A 766 9.74 24.01 0.49
CA ALA A 766 9.22 22.64 0.51
C ALA A 766 7.81 22.59 -0.12
N ALA A 767 7.58 21.61 -0.99
CA ALA A 767 6.26 21.37 -1.60
C ALA A 767 5.17 21.16 -0.56
N THR A 768 5.46 20.44 0.54
CA THR A 768 4.54 20.21 1.66
C THR A 768 4.02 21.51 2.26
N ASP A 769 4.90 22.45 2.53
CA ASP A 769 4.51 23.73 3.13
C ASP A 769 3.67 24.59 2.17
N ARG A 770 4.03 24.59 0.88
CA ARG A 770 3.26 25.27 -0.15
C ARG A 770 1.88 24.69 -0.30
N LEU A 771 1.77 23.37 -0.37
CA LEU A 771 0.50 22.65 -0.52
C LEU A 771 -0.40 22.82 0.71
N ALA A 772 0.18 22.80 1.92
CA ALA A 772 -0.57 23.06 3.17
C ALA A 772 -1.16 24.47 3.18
N ALA A 773 -0.38 25.49 2.80
CA ALA A 773 -0.88 26.85 2.69
C ALA A 773 -1.97 26.98 1.61
N PHE A 774 -1.76 26.36 0.43
CA PHE A 774 -2.74 26.35 -0.65
C PHE A 774 -4.08 25.74 -0.23
N SER A 775 -4.06 24.57 0.42
CA SER A 775 -5.26 23.92 0.94
C SER A 775 -6.07 24.86 1.85
N LEU A 776 -5.39 25.52 2.77
CA LEU A 776 -6.04 26.44 3.73
C LEU A 776 -6.53 27.73 3.06
N ILE A 777 -5.81 28.25 2.06
CA ILE A 777 -6.27 29.40 1.25
C ILE A 777 -7.55 29.02 0.50
N LEU A 778 -7.59 27.83 -0.08
CA LEU A 778 -8.73 27.35 -0.87
C LEU A 778 -10.03 27.28 -0.04
N GLU A 779 -9.93 27.02 1.25
CA GLU A 779 -11.05 26.94 2.19
C GLU A 779 -11.32 28.25 2.95
N SER A 780 -10.48 29.31 2.77
CA SER A 780 -10.59 30.57 3.48
C SER A 780 -11.48 31.60 2.74
N SER A 781 -11.83 32.70 3.43
CA SER A 781 -12.49 33.86 2.84
C SER A 781 -11.52 34.85 2.18
N ALA A 782 -10.24 34.48 1.98
CA ALA A 782 -9.24 35.36 1.36
C ALA A 782 -9.65 35.78 -0.06
N SER A 783 -9.50 37.05 -0.37
CA SER A 783 -9.87 37.63 -1.68
C SER A 783 -9.03 37.07 -2.83
N GLU A 784 -7.79 36.66 -2.56
CA GLU A 784 -6.84 36.08 -3.51
C GLU A 784 -7.08 34.59 -3.84
N ARG A 785 -8.04 33.94 -3.19
CA ARG A 785 -8.27 32.50 -3.29
C ARG A 785 -8.34 31.97 -4.73
N LEU A 786 -9.12 32.60 -5.59
CA LEU A 786 -9.29 32.16 -6.99
C LEU A 786 -8.09 32.51 -7.87
N GLU A 787 -7.36 33.59 -7.55
CA GLU A 787 -6.11 33.94 -8.22
C GLU A 787 -5.03 32.89 -7.92
N ILE A 788 -4.84 32.54 -6.64
CA ILE A 788 -3.93 31.50 -6.19
C ILE A 788 -4.26 30.13 -6.77
N LEU A 789 -5.55 29.78 -6.85
CA LEU A 789 -6.02 28.55 -7.50
C LEU A 789 -5.56 28.50 -8.97
N ALA A 790 -5.74 29.58 -9.73
CA ALA A 790 -5.36 29.65 -11.13
C ALA A 790 -3.82 29.62 -11.29
N GLU A 791 -3.09 30.39 -10.47
CA GLU A 791 -1.62 30.42 -10.47
C GLU A 791 -1.05 29.02 -10.20
N PHE A 792 -1.52 28.36 -9.13
CA PHE A 792 -0.99 27.07 -8.71
C PHE A 792 -1.39 25.94 -9.66
N SER A 793 -2.59 25.98 -10.23
CA SER A 793 -3.00 25.08 -11.31
C SER A 793 -2.04 25.13 -12.49
N ALA A 794 -1.74 26.34 -13.00
CA ALA A 794 -0.83 26.52 -14.13
C ALA A 794 0.63 26.13 -13.81
N ALA A 795 1.07 26.31 -12.57
CA ALA A 795 2.40 25.90 -12.13
C ALA A 795 2.48 24.36 -12.02
N SER A 796 1.49 23.73 -11.37
CA SER A 796 1.43 22.28 -11.11
C SER A 796 1.30 21.46 -12.37
N ALA A 797 0.61 21.97 -13.40
CA ALA A 797 0.46 21.31 -14.71
C ALA A 797 1.79 20.99 -15.43
N LYS A 798 2.91 21.55 -14.97
CA LYS A 798 4.24 21.32 -15.54
C LYS A 798 4.95 20.09 -15.00
N SER A 799 4.48 19.54 -13.90
CA SER A 799 5.07 18.41 -13.20
C SER A 799 3.98 17.39 -12.82
N PRO A 800 4.07 16.13 -13.23
CA PRO A 800 3.09 15.10 -12.85
C PRO A 800 2.92 14.98 -11.32
N VAL A 801 4.00 15.08 -10.56
CA VAL A 801 4.01 15.02 -9.09
C VAL A 801 3.23 16.19 -8.48
N ALA A 802 3.51 17.41 -8.95
CA ALA A 802 2.79 18.59 -8.49
C ALA A 802 1.32 18.56 -8.91
N TRP A 803 1.04 18.06 -10.13
CA TRP A 803 -0.32 17.96 -10.67
C TRP A 803 -1.18 17.00 -9.87
N GLU A 804 -0.69 15.80 -9.58
CA GLU A 804 -1.39 14.83 -8.71
C GLU A 804 -1.69 15.43 -7.34
N SER A 805 -0.70 16.06 -6.70
CA SER A 805 -0.86 16.70 -5.38
C SER A 805 -1.87 17.85 -5.41
N PHE A 806 -1.86 18.66 -6.46
CA PHE A 806 -2.83 19.74 -6.69
C PHE A 806 -4.25 19.18 -6.83
N LEU A 807 -4.44 18.16 -7.70
CA LEU A 807 -5.74 17.52 -7.94
C LEU A 807 -6.33 16.95 -6.64
N ALA A 808 -5.51 16.19 -5.89
CA ALA A 808 -5.93 15.58 -4.63
C ALA A 808 -6.31 16.62 -3.57
N THR A 809 -5.57 17.73 -3.50
CA THR A 809 -5.84 18.82 -2.54
C THR A 809 -7.13 19.53 -2.88
N VAL A 810 -7.37 19.87 -4.14
CA VAL A 810 -8.61 20.50 -4.56
C VAL A 810 -9.81 19.57 -4.31
N ALA A 811 -9.72 18.32 -4.73
CA ALA A 811 -10.81 17.34 -4.60
C ALA A 811 -11.18 17.04 -3.12
N GLY A 812 -10.19 17.14 -2.21
CA GLY A 812 -10.37 16.94 -0.77
C GLY A 812 -10.87 18.17 -0.02
N SER A 813 -10.92 19.36 -0.65
CA SER A 813 -11.27 20.62 0.02
C SER A 813 -12.75 20.69 0.44
N ASP A 814 -13.04 21.64 1.36
CA ASP A 814 -14.41 21.94 1.79
C ASP A 814 -14.98 23.19 1.11
N SER A 815 -14.42 23.61 -0.01
CA SER A 815 -14.87 24.79 -0.75
C SER A 815 -16.33 24.65 -1.20
N ASP A 816 -17.12 25.71 -1.06
CA ASP A 816 -18.56 25.70 -1.46
C ASP A 816 -18.73 25.61 -2.99
N ASP A 817 -17.76 26.10 -3.75
CA ASP A 817 -17.72 26.06 -5.21
C ASP A 817 -16.86 24.88 -5.74
N LEU A 818 -16.72 23.80 -4.96
CA LEU A 818 -15.85 22.66 -5.30
C LEU A 818 -16.20 22.03 -6.64
N VAL A 819 -17.48 21.69 -6.90
CA VAL A 819 -17.88 21.00 -8.14
C VAL A 819 -17.60 21.88 -9.38
N PRO A 820 -17.97 23.17 -9.44
CA PRO A 820 -17.53 24.05 -10.52
C PRO A 820 -16.01 24.10 -10.73
N ILE A 821 -15.21 24.08 -9.65
CA ILE A 821 -13.75 24.04 -9.74
C ILE A 821 -13.27 22.73 -10.38
N LEU A 822 -13.82 21.58 -9.96
CA LEU A 822 -13.46 20.27 -10.51
C LEU A 822 -13.78 20.19 -12.02
N GLN A 823 -14.97 20.61 -12.43
CA GLN A 823 -15.38 20.67 -13.84
C GLN A 823 -14.48 21.58 -14.69
N ARG A 824 -14.03 22.70 -14.11
CA ARG A 824 -13.05 23.57 -14.76
C ARG A 824 -11.70 22.87 -14.93
N ILE A 825 -11.23 22.14 -13.92
CA ILE A 825 -9.96 21.40 -13.97
C ILE A 825 -10.02 20.31 -15.04
N GLU A 826 -11.13 19.57 -15.15
CA GLU A 826 -11.35 18.57 -16.20
C GLU A 826 -11.24 19.13 -17.62
N SER A 827 -11.54 20.41 -17.81
CA SER A 827 -11.45 21.09 -19.08
C SER A 827 -10.03 21.57 -19.44
N LEU A 828 -9.07 21.48 -18.53
CA LEU A 828 -7.69 21.89 -18.77
C LEU A 828 -6.92 20.87 -19.61
N PRO A 829 -6.05 21.32 -20.53
CA PRO A 829 -5.24 20.39 -21.35
C PRO A 829 -4.29 19.50 -20.55
N ALA A 830 -4.02 19.84 -19.28
CA ALA A 830 -3.16 19.05 -18.40
C ALA A 830 -3.89 17.85 -17.78
N PHE A 831 -5.23 17.85 -17.78
CA PHE A 831 -6.02 16.74 -17.25
C PHE A 831 -6.27 15.70 -18.35
N ALA A 832 -5.94 14.45 -18.07
CA ALA A 832 -6.15 13.31 -18.95
C ALA A 832 -6.91 12.21 -18.18
N VAL A 833 -8.15 11.95 -18.60
CA VAL A 833 -9.02 10.97 -17.94
C VAL A 833 -8.48 9.54 -18.03
N GLU A 834 -7.61 9.25 -18.96
CA GLU A 834 -6.97 7.94 -19.18
C GLU A 834 -5.81 7.68 -18.19
N GLN A 835 -5.36 8.70 -17.44
CA GLN A 835 -4.25 8.58 -16.51
C GLN A 835 -4.77 8.13 -15.13
N ALA A 836 -4.38 6.94 -14.69
CA ALA A 836 -4.86 6.33 -13.46
C ALA A 836 -4.52 7.14 -12.20
N ASP A 837 -3.35 7.80 -12.15
CA ASP A 837 -2.95 8.68 -11.04
C ASP A 837 -3.88 9.91 -10.93
N GLN A 838 -4.25 10.51 -12.06
CA GLN A 838 -5.18 11.64 -12.10
C GLN A 838 -6.60 11.23 -11.71
N GLN A 839 -7.06 10.04 -12.15
CA GLN A 839 -8.34 9.47 -11.74
C GLN A 839 -8.41 9.31 -10.22
N ARG A 840 -7.37 8.73 -9.61
CA ARG A 840 -7.29 8.55 -8.16
C ARG A 840 -7.25 9.89 -7.42
N ALA A 841 -6.42 10.82 -7.90
CA ALA A 841 -6.23 12.11 -7.26
C ALA A 841 -7.48 13.00 -7.34
N LEU A 842 -8.18 13.05 -8.47
CA LEU A 842 -9.35 13.89 -8.64
C LEU A 842 -10.63 13.15 -8.20
N TYR A 843 -10.96 12.06 -8.87
CA TYR A 843 -12.26 11.40 -8.70
C TYR A 843 -12.32 10.54 -7.44
N GLY A 844 -11.28 9.74 -7.18
CA GLY A 844 -11.22 8.92 -5.97
C GLY A 844 -11.21 9.78 -4.70
N ARG A 845 -10.43 10.87 -4.71
CA ARG A 845 -10.37 11.77 -3.56
C ARG A 845 -11.67 12.55 -3.35
N PHE A 846 -12.33 13.00 -4.44
CA PHE A 846 -13.65 13.63 -4.36
C PHE A 846 -14.72 12.66 -3.84
N ALA A 847 -14.76 11.43 -4.33
CA ALA A 847 -15.72 10.42 -3.89
C ALA A 847 -15.64 10.23 -2.36
N LEU A 848 -14.42 10.11 -1.80
CA LEU A 848 -14.17 9.96 -0.37
C LEU A 848 -14.38 11.24 0.44
N ASN A 849 -14.51 12.40 -0.20
CA ASN A 849 -14.92 13.66 0.44
C ASN A 849 -16.44 13.68 0.69
N ARG A 850 -16.93 12.70 1.47
CA ARG A 850 -18.35 12.33 1.61
C ARG A 850 -19.26 13.49 2.04
N LYS A 851 -18.76 14.46 2.81
CA LYS A 851 -19.51 15.68 3.18
C LYS A 851 -19.87 16.55 1.98
N ARG A 852 -19.08 16.44 0.89
CA ARG A 852 -19.32 17.15 -0.39
C ARG A 852 -19.91 16.22 -1.44
N SER A 853 -19.37 15.01 -1.60
CA SER A 853 -19.79 14.09 -2.67
C SER A 853 -21.13 13.41 -2.41
N LEU A 854 -21.48 13.11 -1.15
CA LEU A 854 -22.71 12.37 -0.79
C LEU A 854 -23.76 13.22 -0.07
N GLU A 855 -23.35 14.21 0.73
CA GLU A 855 -24.30 14.99 1.53
C GLU A 855 -24.79 16.26 0.82
N THR A 856 -24.27 16.60 -0.37
CA THR A 856 -24.80 17.70 -1.22
C THR A 856 -25.45 17.14 -2.49
N GLU A 857 -26.47 17.85 -3.02
CA GLU A 857 -27.15 17.46 -4.26
C GLU A 857 -26.20 17.56 -5.46
N GLU A 858 -25.48 18.68 -5.56
CA GLU A 858 -24.52 18.94 -6.62
C GLU A 858 -23.39 17.90 -6.63
N GLY A 859 -22.88 17.54 -5.44
CA GLY A 859 -21.84 16.51 -5.30
C GLY A 859 -22.30 15.13 -5.74
N ARG A 860 -23.51 14.71 -5.38
CA ARG A 860 -24.09 13.43 -5.84
C ARG A 860 -24.29 13.39 -7.36
N ALA A 861 -24.80 14.50 -7.94
CA ALA A 861 -24.99 14.60 -9.37
C ALA A 861 -23.67 14.48 -10.13
N TYR A 862 -22.64 15.20 -9.66
CA TYR A 862 -21.28 15.12 -10.25
C TYR A 862 -20.67 13.74 -10.07
N LEU A 863 -20.76 13.12 -8.88
CA LEU A 863 -20.24 11.78 -8.64
C LEU A 863 -20.91 10.71 -9.53
N ALA A 864 -22.23 10.79 -9.71
CA ALA A 864 -22.97 9.91 -10.61
C ALA A 864 -22.49 10.02 -12.07
N GLU A 865 -22.22 11.25 -12.54
CA GLU A 865 -21.66 11.48 -13.87
C GLU A 865 -20.25 10.90 -14.00
N VAL A 866 -19.39 11.17 -13.01
CA VAL A 866 -18.00 10.65 -12.97
C VAL A 866 -17.99 9.12 -13.03
N LEU A 867 -18.76 8.43 -12.20
CA LEU A 867 -18.79 6.96 -12.15
C LEU A 867 -19.21 6.35 -13.51
N ARG A 868 -20.24 6.91 -14.17
CA ARG A 868 -20.66 6.46 -15.49
C ARG A 868 -19.62 6.68 -16.58
N ARG A 869 -18.88 7.78 -16.50
CA ARG A 869 -17.84 8.14 -17.47
C ARG A 869 -16.55 7.37 -17.24
N LEU A 870 -16.22 7.07 -15.98
CA LEU A 870 -14.98 6.41 -15.60
C LEU A 870 -15.03 4.88 -15.80
N ALA A 871 -16.19 4.24 -15.58
CA ALA A 871 -16.34 2.80 -15.70
C ALA A 871 -15.79 2.21 -17.03
N PRO A 872 -16.10 2.77 -18.22
CA PRO A 872 -15.53 2.27 -19.46
C PRO A 872 -14.06 2.63 -19.70
N VAL A 873 -13.48 3.51 -18.90
CA VAL A 873 -12.07 3.93 -18.99
C VAL A 873 -11.18 3.09 -18.09
N ASN A 874 -11.61 2.89 -16.83
CA ASN A 874 -10.83 2.16 -15.83
C ASN A 874 -11.78 1.61 -14.75
N GLU A 875 -12.09 0.31 -14.83
CA GLU A 875 -12.92 -0.37 -13.83
C GLU A 875 -12.28 -0.34 -12.43
N TYR A 876 -10.97 -0.54 -12.32
CA TYR A 876 -10.27 -0.54 -11.05
C TYR A 876 -10.43 0.80 -10.31
N SER A 877 -10.14 1.91 -10.96
CA SER A 877 -10.33 3.25 -10.38
C SER A 877 -11.79 3.54 -10.03
N THR A 878 -12.74 3.05 -10.83
CA THR A 878 -14.18 3.20 -10.57
C THR A 878 -14.60 2.43 -9.32
N VAL A 879 -14.16 1.18 -9.17
CA VAL A 879 -14.42 0.34 -7.99
C VAL A 879 -13.88 1.01 -6.73
N ARG A 880 -12.70 1.62 -6.78
CA ARG A 880 -12.15 2.39 -5.65
C ARG A 880 -12.98 3.63 -5.29
N ALA A 881 -13.56 4.31 -6.27
CA ALA A 881 -14.46 5.44 -6.01
C ALA A 881 -15.78 4.98 -5.34
N LEU A 882 -16.23 3.73 -5.60
CA LEU A 882 -17.42 3.15 -4.96
C LEU A 882 -17.26 2.94 -3.45
N ASP A 883 -16.06 2.91 -2.89
CA ASP A 883 -15.82 2.84 -1.44
C ASP A 883 -16.47 4.02 -0.67
N ALA A 884 -16.81 5.10 -1.36
CA ALA A 884 -17.59 6.20 -0.79
C ALA A 884 -18.95 5.73 -0.22
N PHE A 885 -19.54 4.69 -0.81
CA PHE A 885 -20.88 4.18 -0.49
C PHE A 885 -20.91 3.09 0.59
N ALA A 886 -19.78 2.85 1.26
CA ALA A 886 -19.64 1.73 2.21
C ALA A 886 -20.63 1.74 3.39
N PHE A 887 -21.22 2.90 3.74
CA PHE A 887 -22.02 3.09 4.96
C PHE A 887 -23.32 3.85 4.74
N ILE A 888 -24.06 3.57 3.69
CA ILE A 888 -25.28 4.33 3.34
C ILE A 888 -26.33 4.27 4.47
N ASP A 889 -26.57 3.11 5.10
CA ASP A 889 -27.53 2.97 6.20
C ASP A 889 -27.15 3.78 7.46
N GLY A 890 -25.86 4.06 7.65
CA GLY A 890 -25.36 4.87 8.75
C GLY A 890 -25.49 6.38 8.55
N MET A 891 -25.75 6.83 7.32
CA MET A 891 -25.87 8.26 7.01
C MET A 891 -27.13 8.90 7.61
N GLY A 892 -27.12 10.22 7.77
CA GLY A 892 -28.31 10.96 8.15
C GLY A 892 -29.50 10.69 7.21
N GLY A 893 -30.69 10.46 7.76
CA GLY A 893 -31.86 9.93 7.03
C GLY A 893 -32.17 10.65 5.71
N ARG A 894 -32.01 11.98 5.66
CA ARG A 894 -32.25 12.80 4.45
C ARG A 894 -31.29 12.52 3.29
N HIS A 895 -30.16 11.88 3.55
CA HIS A 895 -29.12 11.61 2.55
C HIS A 895 -29.16 10.17 2.02
N ARG A 896 -29.83 9.22 2.71
CA ARG A 896 -29.85 7.78 2.38
C ARG A 896 -30.46 7.54 1.01
N VAL A 897 -31.72 7.94 0.81
CA VAL A 897 -32.47 7.72 -0.45
C VAL A 897 -31.77 8.36 -1.65
N PRO A 898 -31.34 9.64 -1.60
CA PRO A 898 -30.60 10.24 -2.72
C PRO A 898 -29.25 9.56 -3.02
N THR A 899 -28.62 8.95 -2.01
CA THR A 899 -27.34 8.21 -2.20
C THR A 899 -27.59 6.86 -2.85
N VAL A 900 -28.65 6.13 -2.48
CA VAL A 900 -29.08 4.90 -3.17
C VAL A 900 -29.39 5.17 -4.64
N ALA A 901 -30.04 6.30 -4.96
CA ALA A 901 -30.36 6.70 -6.33
C ALA A 901 -29.11 6.72 -7.24
N VAL A 902 -27.97 7.21 -6.75
CA VAL A 902 -26.71 7.25 -7.52
C VAL A 902 -26.28 5.85 -7.99
N LEU A 903 -26.33 4.86 -7.10
CA LEU A 903 -25.96 3.48 -7.43
C LEU A 903 -27.02 2.75 -8.26
N ALA A 904 -28.30 3.02 -8.00
CA ALA A 904 -29.40 2.47 -8.79
C ALA A 904 -29.33 2.96 -10.26
N ASP A 905 -29.09 4.25 -10.46
CA ASP A 905 -28.90 4.84 -11.79
C ASP A 905 -27.63 4.32 -12.49
N LEU A 906 -26.55 4.11 -11.74
CA LEU A 906 -25.32 3.52 -12.26
C LEU A 906 -25.59 2.11 -12.78
N LEU A 907 -26.20 1.24 -11.96
CA LEU A 907 -26.55 -0.14 -12.36
C LEU A 907 -27.52 -0.19 -13.55
N ALA A 908 -28.47 0.74 -13.65
CA ALA A 908 -29.38 0.82 -14.79
C ALA A 908 -28.70 1.27 -16.09
N SER A 909 -27.54 1.94 -16.00
CA SER A 909 -26.82 2.51 -17.14
C SER A 909 -25.64 1.66 -17.63
N LEU A 910 -25.18 0.70 -16.84
CA LEU A 910 -24.00 -0.15 -17.15
C LEU A 910 -24.43 -1.50 -17.71
N ASP A 911 -23.66 -1.98 -18.68
CA ASP A 911 -23.70 -3.37 -19.14
C ASP A 911 -22.91 -4.25 -18.14
N ALA A 912 -23.58 -5.19 -17.51
CA ALA A 912 -23.02 -6.08 -16.48
C ALA A 912 -21.93 -7.03 -17.04
N ASP A 913 -22.03 -7.41 -18.32
CA ASP A 913 -21.04 -8.27 -18.97
C ASP A 913 -19.80 -7.48 -19.44
N ALA A 914 -20.00 -6.22 -19.83
CA ALA A 914 -18.90 -5.35 -20.27
C ALA A 914 -18.09 -4.79 -19.10
N TYR A 915 -18.75 -4.49 -17.95
CA TYR A 915 -18.10 -3.86 -16.77
C TYR A 915 -18.45 -4.64 -15.48
N PRO A 916 -18.08 -5.93 -15.39
CA PRO A 916 -18.54 -6.81 -14.32
C PRO A 916 -18.01 -6.38 -12.93
N ALA A 917 -16.80 -5.83 -12.85
CA ALA A 917 -16.23 -5.42 -11.58
C ALA A 917 -17.00 -4.23 -10.97
N VAL A 918 -17.30 -3.21 -11.77
CA VAL A 918 -18.06 -2.04 -11.33
C VAL A 918 -19.50 -2.43 -10.98
N TYR A 919 -20.16 -3.21 -11.84
CA TYR A 919 -21.55 -3.64 -11.65
C TYR A 919 -21.72 -4.46 -10.35
N ASN A 920 -20.87 -5.46 -10.14
CA ASN A 920 -20.94 -6.33 -8.97
C ASN A 920 -20.63 -5.57 -7.66
N ASN A 921 -19.67 -4.64 -7.68
CA ASN A 921 -19.35 -3.83 -6.52
C ASN A 921 -20.48 -2.84 -6.19
N ALA A 922 -21.04 -2.12 -7.16
CA ALA A 922 -22.18 -1.24 -6.93
C ALA A 922 -23.39 -1.99 -6.35
N ARG A 923 -23.68 -3.19 -6.89
CA ARG A 923 -24.73 -4.06 -6.36
C ARG A 923 -24.44 -4.52 -4.92
N ARG A 924 -23.19 -4.87 -4.60
CA ARG A 924 -22.76 -5.26 -3.26
C ARG A 924 -22.99 -4.16 -2.22
N PHE A 925 -22.67 -2.90 -2.56
CA PHE A 925 -22.91 -1.76 -1.67
C PHE A 925 -24.41 -1.52 -1.39
N LEU A 926 -25.27 -1.70 -2.39
CA LEU A 926 -26.72 -1.63 -2.17
C LEU A 926 -27.22 -2.79 -1.30
N LEU A 927 -26.76 -4.01 -1.53
CA LEU A 927 -27.10 -5.18 -0.67
C LEU A 927 -26.65 -4.99 0.78
N GLY A 928 -25.57 -4.24 1.00
CA GLY A 928 -25.07 -3.86 2.32
C GLY A 928 -25.83 -2.70 3.00
N ALA A 929 -26.82 -2.11 2.32
CA ALA A 929 -27.62 -0.96 2.82
C ALA A 929 -29.13 -1.23 2.77
N PRO A 930 -29.61 -2.31 3.45
CA PRO A 930 -30.99 -2.79 3.31
C PRO A 930 -32.05 -1.78 3.78
N GLU A 931 -31.75 -0.92 4.76
CA GLU A 931 -32.70 0.09 5.25
C GLU A 931 -32.87 1.22 4.24
N ALA A 932 -31.76 1.71 3.70
CA ALA A 932 -31.77 2.78 2.71
C ALA A 932 -32.37 2.32 1.37
N VAL A 933 -32.07 1.09 0.95
CA VAL A 933 -32.66 0.46 -0.24
C VAL A 933 -34.16 0.32 -0.07
N ARG A 934 -34.65 -0.15 1.08
CA ARG A 934 -36.11 -0.25 1.35
C ARG A 934 -36.79 1.10 1.25
N ALA A 935 -36.22 2.12 1.88
CA ALA A 935 -36.76 3.48 1.81
C ALA A 935 -36.78 4.02 0.37
N TYR A 936 -35.75 3.75 -0.42
CA TYR A 936 -35.72 4.12 -1.83
C TYR A 936 -36.78 3.37 -2.65
N GLU A 937 -36.96 2.06 -2.45
CA GLU A 937 -37.94 1.25 -3.19
C GLU A 937 -39.39 1.61 -2.85
N GLU A 938 -39.66 2.08 -1.64
CA GLU A 938 -40.98 2.64 -1.25
C GLU A 938 -41.33 3.90 -2.03
N GLU A 939 -40.36 4.74 -2.36
CA GLU A 939 -40.57 6.01 -3.08
C GLU A 939 -40.48 5.86 -4.61
N HIS A 940 -39.59 5.02 -5.11
CA HIS A 940 -39.19 4.96 -6.54
C HIS A 940 -39.47 3.61 -7.20
N GLY A 941 -39.91 2.61 -6.44
CA GLY A 941 -40.09 1.24 -6.93
C GLY A 941 -38.79 0.40 -6.86
N ALA A 942 -38.95 -0.89 -7.18
CA ALA A 942 -37.87 -1.88 -7.01
C ALA A 942 -36.67 -1.60 -7.90
N ILE A 943 -35.47 -1.86 -7.38
CA ILE A 943 -34.21 -1.84 -8.14
C ILE A 943 -34.06 -3.21 -8.86
N PRO A 944 -34.19 -3.26 -10.22
CA PRO A 944 -34.16 -4.54 -10.95
C PRO A 944 -32.90 -5.36 -10.71
N ALA A 945 -31.73 -4.71 -10.71
CA ALA A 945 -30.42 -5.33 -10.50
C ALA A 945 -30.28 -6.10 -9.17
N LEU A 946 -31.06 -5.78 -8.15
CA LEU A 946 -31.07 -6.52 -6.87
C LEU A 946 -31.95 -7.78 -6.89
N ARG A 947 -32.84 -7.91 -7.89
CA ARG A 947 -33.74 -9.04 -8.04
C ARG A 947 -33.25 -10.09 -9.04
N GLU A 948 -32.42 -9.70 -9.97
CA GLU A 948 -31.71 -10.61 -10.88
C GLU A 948 -30.66 -11.37 -10.09
N HIS A 949 -30.95 -12.59 -9.70
CA HIS A 949 -30.12 -13.52 -8.92
C HIS A 949 -29.94 -13.13 -7.45
N ALA A 950 -31.00 -13.21 -6.65
CA ALA A 950 -30.81 -13.58 -5.25
C ALA A 950 -30.05 -14.92 -5.18
N PRO A 951 -28.95 -15.05 -4.40
CA PRO A 951 -28.13 -16.24 -4.36
C PRO A 951 -28.90 -17.48 -3.94
#